data_24d321d28f6509cf881a64bf3efe0cc4
#
_entry.id   24d321d28f6509cf881a64bf3efe0cc4
#
_cell.length_a   1.000
_cell.length_b   1.000
_cell.length_c   1.000
_cell.angle_alpha   90.00
_cell.angle_beta   90.00
_cell.angle_gamma   90.00
#
_symmetry.space_group_name_H-M   'P 1'
#
loop_
_entity.id
_entity.type
_entity.pdbx_description
1 polymer ?
#
loop_
_entity_poly.entity_id
_entity_poly.type
_entity_poly.pdbx_seq_one_letter_code
_entity_poly.pdbx_strand_id
1 'polypeptide(L)'
;MTLRDLKVGQSARIKAVGGEGELRQHFLDMGVIPGAELTLVKLAPMGDPMEFQIHGYELTLRLADAEQIDAEQIETRSRAHTRVEIIEEKEHPGLGEEGKYHVKGDGDPLPEGTRLTFALVGNQNCGKTTLFNQLTGSNQHIGNFPGVTVDRKDAPIRGRENTSVTDLPGIYSMSPYSSEEIVSRNFVIDDHPKAIINIVDATNIERNMYLTMQLLEMEIPVVVALNMMDEVTGNSGSIDVNGMEAMLGTPVVPISAAKNEGVDELVRHAIHIAKYQEKPGRQDFCDENEFGGAVHRCIHAVAHLIEDHVKAADLPLRFAATKIIEGDHLILDRLGLDENEKETIEHLIIQMEKERGLDRSAAIADMRFNFIEKVCENCVVKPKESKERIRSEKIDRILTGKYTAIPCFIGIMLAVFYLTFNVIGAGLQKLLEMGIDALTVQVGKLLTAANVNVVVKSLVMDGIFAGVGSVLSFLPIIVTLFFFLSLMEDSGYIARVAFVMDKLLRKIGLSGKSIVPMLIGFGCTVPAVMATRTLPSERDRKMTILLTPYMSCSAKLPIYAFFVSAFFPGKGGLIMAGLYFLGIAIGIIVAMVYRSTLFKGNAVPFVMELPNYRLPGAKNVGQLLWEKAKDFLQKAFTVIFLATICIWFLQSFDMHLNMVKDSQDSILAAIAGLLVPIFKPLGLGDWRICTSLISGIMAKESVVSTLEILFNGSVTAAITTRAAASLLVFSLLYSPCIAAIASIKREMGHRWAVMVVIWQCVVAWLAAFVVHMIGGIL
;
A
#
# COMPACT_ATOMS: atom_id res chain seq x y z
N MET A 1 -17.76 31.05 -6.01
CA MET A 1 -18.00 29.74 -6.62
C MET A 1 -17.15 28.70 -5.88
N THR A 2 -17.48 27.44 -6.00
CA THR A 2 -16.63 26.39 -5.43
C THR A 2 -15.70 25.79 -6.49
N LEU A 3 -14.66 25.06 -6.08
CA LEU A 3 -13.77 24.38 -7.03
C LEU A 3 -14.51 23.37 -7.90
N ARG A 4 -15.64 22.83 -7.44
CA ARG A 4 -16.50 21.94 -8.21
C ARG A 4 -17.04 22.56 -9.50
N ASP A 5 -17.25 23.88 -9.53
CA ASP A 5 -17.86 24.61 -10.64
C ASP A 5 -16.89 24.87 -11.80
N LEU A 6 -15.58 24.60 -11.59
CA LEU A 6 -14.56 24.83 -12.60
C LEU A 6 -14.69 23.86 -13.78
N LYS A 7 -14.40 24.36 -14.98
CA LYS A 7 -14.28 23.57 -16.19
C LYS A 7 -12.80 23.26 -16.49
N VAL A 8 -12.56 22.16 -17.18
CA VAL A 8 -11.22 21.77 -17.59
C VAL A 8 -10.51 22.91 -18.33
N GLY A 9 -9.31 23.25 -17.90
CA GLY A 9 -8.50 24.36 -18.40
C GLY A 9 -8.76 25.71 -17.72
N GLN A 10 -9.72 25.81 -16.81
CA GLN A 10 -9.95 27.06 -16.05
C GLN A 10 -9.09 27.12 -14.81
N SER A 11 -8.63 28.32 -14.47
CA SER A 11 -7.87 28.63 -13.27
C SER A 11 -8.73 29.38 -12.26
N ALA A 12 -8.44 29.17 -10.98
CA ALA A 12 -9.08 29.86 -9.88
C ALA A 12 -8.08 30.13 -8.75
N ARG A 13 -8.37 31.14 -7.93
CA ARG A 13 -7.68 31.42 -6.69
C ARG A 13 -8.56 31.01 -5.52
N ILE A 14 -8.00 30.26 -4.58
CA ILE A 14 -8.71 29.80 -3.39
C ILE A 14 -9.00 30.99 -2.49
N LYS A 15 -10.25 31.11 -2.02
CA LYS A 15 -10.67 32.13 -1.04
C LYS A 15 -10.72 31.56 0.36
N ALA A 16 -11.32 30.39 0.51
CA ALA A 16 -11.45 29.74 1.79
C ALA A 16 -11.50 28.23 1.61
N VAL A 17 -10.94 27.49 2.56
CA VAL A 17 -10.99 26.04 2.65
C VAL A 17 -11.95 25.67 3.76
N GLY A 18 -13.11 25.14 3.40
CA GLY A 18 -14.13 24.69 4.32
C GLY A 18 -13.84 23.30 4.87
N GLY A 19 -14.77 22.77 5.67
CA GLY A 19 -14.61 21.51 6.39
C GLY A 19 -14.00 21.72 7.78
N GLU A 20 -13.91 20.63 8.54
CA GLU A 20 -13.40 20.63 9.92
C GLU A 20 -12.47 19.41 10.13
N GLY A 21 -11.61 19.48 11.17
CA GLY A 21 -10.80 18.39 11.63
C GLY A 21 -9.65 17.98 10.70
N GLU A 22 -9.22 16.72 10.81
CA GLU A 22 -8.03 16.17 10.17
C GLU A 22 -8.04 16.26 8.64
N LEU A 23 -9.19 16.16 7.99
CA LEU A 23 -9.30 16.25 6.53
C LEU A 23 -8.97 17.65 6.02
N ARG A 24 -9.50 18.69 6.69
CA ARG A 24 -9.21 20.08 6.35
C ARG A 24 -7.72 20.37 6.53
N GLN A 25 -7.13 19.92 7.65
CA GLN A 25 -5.70 20.05 7.90
C GLN A 25 -4.89 19.39 6.78
N HIS A 26 -5.31 18.19 6.34
CA HIS A 26 -4.65 17.49 5.24
C HIS A 26 -4.68 18.29 3.93
N PHE A 27 -5.78 18.96 3.59
CA PHE A 27 -5.83 19.85 2.42
C PHE A 27 -4.86 21.02 2.53
N LEU A 28 -4.77 21.63 3.70
CA LEU A 28 -3.82 22.72 3.95
C LEU A 28 -2.38 22.23 3.84
N ASP A 29 -2.05 21.09 4.42
CA ASP A 29 -0.73 20.44 4.33
C ASP A 29 -0.36 20.09 2.88
N MET A 30 -1.38 19.87 2.03
CA MET A 30 -1.23 19.64 0.59
C MET A 30 -1.20 20.94 -0.24
N GLY A 31 -1.09 22.10 0.38
CA GLY A 31 -1.00 23.39 -0.31
C GLY A 31 -2.32 23.95 -0.83
N VAL A 32 -3.45 23.34 -0.47
CA VAL A 32 -4.77 23.93 -0.75
C VAL A 32 -5.03 25.00 0.31
N ILE A 33 -4.43 26.17 0.14
CA ILE A 33 -4.47 27.29 1.09
C ILE A 33 -5.17 28.50 0.49
N PRO A 34 -5.79 29.38 1.29
CA PRO A 34 -6.33 30.64 0.81
C PRO A 34 -5.23 31.47 0.11
N GLY A 35 -5.55 32.00 -1.07
CA GLY A 35 -4.60 32.74 -1.90
C GLY A 35 -3.92 31.90 -2.98
N ALA A 36 -3.81 30.58 -2.83
CA ALA A 36 -3.19 29.72 -3.82
C ALA A 36 -3.95 29.70 -5.15
N GLU A 37 -3.20 29.68 -6.25
CA GLU A 37 -3.76 29.56 -7.60
C GLU A 37 -3.70 28.11 -8.07
N LEU A 38 -4.81 27.63 -8.61
CA LEU A 38 -4.90 26.29 -9.17
C LEU A 38 -5.61 26.26 -10.52
N THR A 39 -5.34 25.22 -11.30
CA THR A 39 -5.96 25.01 -12.60
C THR A 39 -6.54 23.62 -12.68
N LEU A 40 -7.80 23.47 -13.12
CA LEU A 40 -8.40 22.14 -13.37
C LEU A 40 -7.82 21.55 -14.63
N VAL A 41 -7.05 20.47 -14.51
CA VAL A 41 -6.37 19.80 -15.63
C VAL A 41 -7.31 18.82 -16.32
N LYS A 42 -7.92 17.92 -15.55
CA LYS A 42 -8.86 16.91 -16.08
C LYS A 42 -9.82 16.40 -15.01
N LEU A 43 -10.83 15.68 -15.47
CA LEU A 43 -11.77 14.92 -14.65
C LEU A 43 -11.53 13.43 -14.87
N ALA A 44 -11.68 12.62 -13.83
CA ALA A 44 -11.73 11.17 -14.00
C ALA A 44 -12.82 10.78 -15.02
N PRO A 45 -12.72 9.61 -15.68
CA PRO A 45 -13.65 9.20 -16.74
C PRO A 45 -15.13 9.27 -16.36
N MET A 46 -15.44 9.07 -15.08
CA MET A 46 -16.80 9.17 -14.53
C MET A 46 -17.14 10.56 -13.98
N GLY A 47 -16.28 11.56 -14.19
CA GLY A 47 -16.45 12.94 -13.73
C GLY A 47 -16.03 13.19 -12.27
N ASP A 48 -15.48 12.19 -11.57
CA ASP A 48 -15.05 12.28 -10.18
C ASP A 48 -14.00 11.19 -9.90
N PRO A 49 -12.82 11.51 -9.33
CA PRO A 49 -12.36 12.81 -8.83
C PRO A 49 -11.94 13.83 -9.92
N MET A 50 -11.66 15.05 -9.45
CA MET A 50 -11.08 16.16 -10.23
C MET A 50 -9.57 16.20 -10.03
N GLU A 51 -8.80 16.52 -11.07
CA GLU A 51 -7.34 16.69 -11.00
C GLU A 51 -6.97 18.13 -11.25
N PHE A 52 -6.31 18.73 -10.26
CA PHE A 52 -5.88 20.11 -10.27
C PHE A 52 -4.36 20.20 -10.33
N GLN A 53 -3.85 21.22 -10.98
CA GLN A 53 -2.47 21.65 -10.88
C GLN A 53 -2.40 22.81 -9.88
N ILE A 54 -1.59 22.64 -8.82
CA ILE A 54 -1.36 23.62 -7.76
C ILE A 54 0.13 23.60 -7.40
N HIS A 55 0.77 24.76 -7.13
CA HIS A 55 2.20 24.87 -6.77
C HIS A 55 3.15 24.03 -7.65
N GLY A 56 2.78 23.78 -8.92
CA GLY A 56 3.61 23.02 -9.87
C GLY A 56 3.44 21.51 -9.86
N TYR A 57 2.60 20.93 -9.00
CA TYR A 57 2.28 19.50 -8.94
C TYR A 57 0.78 19.22 -9.19
N GLU A 58 0.45 17.96 -9.41
CA GLU A 58 -0.92 17.49 -9.69
C GLU A 58 -1.55 16.92 -8.42
N LEU A 59 -2.73 17.42 -8.06
CA LEU A 59 -3.50 17.03 -6.89
C LEU A 59 -4.89 16.56 -7.33
N THR A 60 -5.35 15.42 -6.81
CA THR A 60 -6.71 14.96 -7.05
C THR A 60 -7.62 15.23 -5.85
N LEU A 61 -8.78 15.84 -6.09
CA LEU A 61 -9.83 16.06 -5.10
C LEU A 61 -11.14 15.44 -5.57
N ARG A 62 -11.92 14.88 -4.66
CA ARG A 62 -13.29 14.46 -4.97
C ARG A 62 -14.20 15.65 -5.17
N LEU A 63 -15.25 15.49 -5.97
CA LEU A 63 -16.27 16.53 -6.14
C LEU A 63 -16.85 17.03 -4.82
N ALA A 64 -17.07 16.14 -3.86
CA ALA A 64 -17.58 16.49 -2.53
C ALA A 64 -16.60 17.35 -1.71
N ASP A 65 -15.29 17.09 -1.87
CA ASP A 65 -14.23 17.85 -1.22
C ASP A 65 -14.04 19.20 -1.92
N ALA A 66 -14.05 19.20 -3.26
CA ALA A 66 -13.98 20.42 -4.08
C ALA A 66 -15.19 21.37 -3.87
N GLU A 67 -16.34 20.85 -3.45
CA GLU A 67 -17.54 21.64 -3.11
C GLU A 67 -17.37 22.44 -1.81
N GLN A 68 -16.45 22.03 -0.94
CA GLN A 68 -16.16 22.69 0.34
C GLN A 68 -15.11 23.80 0.21
N ILE A 69 -14.47 23.95 -0.95
CA ILE A 69 -13.41 24.93 -1.17
C ILE A 69 -13.95 26.08 -2.01
N ASP A 70 -14.06 27.26 -1.39
CA ASP A 70 -14.46 28.48 -2.06
C ASP A 70 -13.33 29.08 -2.89
N ALA A 71 -13.64 29.42 -4.13
CA ALA A 71 -12.66 29.96 -5.06
C ALA A 71 -13.23 31.10 -5.93
N GLU A 72 -12.34 31.93 -6.44
CA GLU A 72 -12.63 32.95 -7.43
C GLU A 72 -11.96 32.60 -8.75
N GLN A 73 -12.74 32.59 -9.83
CA GLN A 73 -12.18 32.35 -11.15
C GLN A 73 -11.26 33.49 -11.55
N ILE A 74 -10.06 33.13 -12.01
CA ILE A 74 -9.07 34.08 -12.55
C ILE A 74 -8.84 33.78 -14.02
N GLU A 75 -8.45 34.81 -14.80
CA GLU A 75 -7.98 34.58 -16.16
C GLU A 75 -6.72 33.72 -16.13
N THR A 76 -6.72 32.66 -16.92
CA THR A 76 -5.55 31.78 -17.05
C THR A 76 -4.38 32.58 -17.58
N ARG A 77 -3.55 33.11 -16.70
CA ARG A 77 -2.30 33.76 -17.10
C ARG A 77 -1.39 32.68 -17.65
N SER A 78 -1.12 32.73 -18.96
CA SER A 78 0.08 32.11 -19.50
C SER A 78 1.24 32.70 -18.70
N ARG A 79 1.87 31.93 -17.81
CA ARG A 79 3.05 32.39 -17.07
C ARG A 79 4.04 32.87 -18.11
N ALA A 80 4.22 34.19 -18.20
CA ALA A 80 5.25 34.79 -19.01
C ALA A 80 6.57 34.17 -18.56
N HIS A 81 7.25 33.49 -19.48
CA HIS A 81 8.52 32.85 -19.21
C HIS A 81 9.51 33.91 -18.70
N THR A 82 9.70 33.93 -17.39
CA THR A 82 10.84 34.67 -16.80
C THR A 82 12.08 34.09 -17.48
N ARG A 83 12.95 34.99 -17.94
CA ARG A 83 14.21 34.61 -18.56
C ARG A 83 14.98 33.76 -17.55
N VAL A 84 15.13 32.47 -17.83
CA VAL A 84 15.83 31.55 -16.96
C VAL A 84 17.32 31.87 -17.15
N GLU A 85 17.92 32.53 -16.18
CA GLU A 85 19.38 32.54 -16.03
C GLU A 85 19.75 31.12 -15.56
N ILE A 86 20.58 30.45 -16.35
CA ILE A 86 21.12 29.15 -15.97
C ILE A 86 22.04 29.43 -14.78
N ILE A 87 21.67 28.87 -13.61
CA ILE A 87 22.55 28.90 -12.44
C ILE A 87 23.74 27.98 -12.78
N GLU A 88 24.97 28.52 -12.76
CA GLU A 88 26.15 27.69 -12.89
C GLU A 88 26.18 26.68 -11.73
N GLU A 89 26.25 25.40 -12.08
CA GLU A 89 26.44 24.34 -11.08
C GLU A 89 27.76 24.57 -10.37
N LYS A 90 27.71 24.97 -9.11
CA LYS A 90 28.88 25.00 -8.23
C LYS A 90 29.05 23.62 -7.61
N GLU A 91 30.27 23.13 -7.63
CA GLU A 91 30.63 21.88 -7.00
C GLU A 91 30.27 21.94 -5.51
N HIS A 92 29.58 20.91 -4.99
CA HIS A 92 29.19 20.85 -3.58
C HIS A 92 30.47 20.80 -2.72
N PRO A 93 30.60 21.62 -1.67
CA PRO A 93 31.83 21.76 -0.89
C PRO A 93 32.20 20.51 -0.08
N GLY A 94 31.44 19.42 -0.19
CA GLY A 94 31.62 18.19 0.55
C GLY A 94 31.26 18.34 2.02
N LEU A 95 31.97 17.68 2.93
CA LEU A 95 31.77 17.84 4.39
C LEU A 95 32.18 19.24 4.91
N GLY A 96 32.54 20.12 3.99
CA GLY A 96 32.69 21.57 4.19
C GLY A 96 33.39 21.97 5.46
N GLU A 97 34.66 21.58 5.58
CA GLU A 97 35.46 22.02 6.75
C GLU A 97 35.58 23.55 6.85
N GLU A 98 35.16 24.26 5.82
CA GLU A 98 35.12 25.72 5.73
C GLU A 98 33.72 26.29 5.42
N GLY A 99 32.69 25.43 5.32
CA GLY A 99 31.31 25.84 5.05
C GLY A 99 30.58 26.33 6.28
N LYS A 100 29.65 27.27 6.11
CA LYS A 100 28.83 27.86 7.17
C LYS A 100 27.97 26.83 7.95
N TYR A 101 27.85 25.60 7.50
CA TYR A 101 26.91 24.60 8.00
C TYR A 101 27.59 23.43 8.74
N HIS A 102 28.91 23.29 8.63
CA HIS A 102 29.71 22.26 9.27
C HIS A 102 30.85 22.91 10.06
N VAL A 103 30.51 23.73 11.05
CA VAL A 103 31.53 24.34 11.92
C VAL A 103 32.07 23.23 12.82
N LYS A 104 33.36 22.90 12.67
CA LYS A 104 34.04 21.97 13.54
C LYS A 104 33.93 22.42 15.00
N GLY A 105 33.19 21.66 15.82
CA GLY A 105 33.07 21.91 17.25
C GLY A 105 31.73 22.48 17.74
N ASP A 106 30.79 22.80 16.86
CA ASP A 106 29.42 23.13 17.26
C ASP A 106 28.60 21.84 17.36
N GLY A 107 28.19 21.50 18.55
CA GLY A 107 27.37 20.33 18.85
C GLY A 107 27.81 19.60 20.12
N ASP A 108 27.00 18.63 20.55
CA ASP A 108 27.30 17.69 21.63
C ASP A 108 27.73 16.35 21.04
N PRO A 109 29.05 16.12 20.79
CA PRO A 109 29.50 14.90 20.15
C PRO A 109 29.16 13.66 20.99
N LEU A 110 28.55 12.67 20.36
CA LEU A 110 28.20 11.41 21.00
C LEU A 110 29.47 10.64 21.41
N PRO A 111 29.44 9.88 22.51
CA PRO A 111 30.56 9.02 22.95
C PRO A 111 31.00 8.06 21.85
N GLU A 112 32.31 7.81 21.75
CA GLU A 112 32.83 6.84 20.77
C GLU A 112 32.22 5.45 20.98
N GLY A 113 31.80 4.81 19.86
CA GLY A 113 31.14 3.51 19.89
C GLY A 113 29.61 3.57 20.04
N THR A 114 29.00 4.75 20.18
CA THR A 114 27.55 4.89 20.21
C THR A 114 26.95 4.41 18.88
N ARG A 115 25.90 3.59 18.96
CA ARG A 115 25.17 3.16 17.77
C ARG A 115 24.39 4.33 17.17
N LEU A 116 24.68 4.63 15.93
CA LEU A 116 23.99 5.69 15.19
C LEU A 116 22.72 5.14 14.54
N THR A 117 21.58 5.69 14.93
CA THR A 117 20.26 5.33 14.41
C THR A 117 19.74 6.43 13.48
N PHE A 118 19.31 6.05 12.28
CA PHE A 118 18.81 6.96 11.26
C PHE A 118 17.35 6.66 10.95
N ALA A 119 16.52 7.70 10.87
CA ALA A 119 15.20 7.62 10.32
C ALA A 119 15.24 8.04 8.84
N LEU A 120 14.77 7.19 7.94
CA LEU A 120 14.61 7.51 6.53
C LEU A 120 13.19 8.02 6.30
N VAL A 121 13.04 9.31 6.03
CA VAL A 121 11.75 10.00 5.92
C VAL A 121 11.61 10.63 4.54
N GLY A 122 10.41 10.72 4.02
CA GLY A 122 10.12 11.39 2.75
C GLY A 122 8.74 11.08 2.23
N ASN A 123 8.31 11.83 1.22
CA ASN A 123 7.00 11.68 0.61
C ASN A 123 6.83 10.31 -0.09
N GLN A 124 5.59 9.98 -0.43
CA GLN A 124 5.35 8.84 -1.30
C GLN A 124 6.00 9.09 -2.67
N ASN A 125 6.57 8.06 -3.28
CA ASN A 125 7.23 8.10 -4.60
C ASN A 125 8.52 8.94 -4.72
N CYS A 126 9.07 9.51 -3.64
CA CYS A 126 10.34 10.24 -3.67
C CYS A 126 11.60 9.36 -3.86
N GLY A 127 11.44 8.03 -3.96
CA GLY A 127 12.56 7.10 -4.13
C GLY A 127 13.12 6.51 -2.83
N LYS A 128 12.40 6.60 -1.71
CA LYS A 128 12.81 6.15 -0.37
C LYS A 128 13.25 4.70 -0.33
N THR A 129 12.40 3.78 -0.81
CA THR A 129 12.72 2.34 -0.84
C THR A 129 13.94 2.04 -1.72
N THR A 130 14.12 2.77 -2.82
CA THR A 130 15.30 2.64 -3.68
C THR A 130 16.56 3.03 -2.92
N LEU A 131 16.54 4.17 -2.23
CA LEU A 131 17.67 4.62 -1.41
C LEU A 131 17.93 3.66 -0.25
N PHE A 132 16.90 3.20 0.45
CA PHE A 132 17.05 2.22 1.53
C PHE A 132 17.76 0.94 1.06
N ASN A 133 17.37 0.42 -0.11
CA ASN A 133 18.02 -0.75 -0.70
C ASN A 133 19.48 -0.48 -1.11
N GLN A 134 19.83 0.72 -1.55
CA GLN A 134 21.23 1.10 -1.84
C GLN A 134 22.05 1.18 -0.54
N LEU A 135 21.49 1.79 0.51
CA LEU A 135 22.15 1.93 1.81
C LEU A 135 22.40 0.59 2.50
N THR A 136 21.46 -0.34 2.44
CA THR A 136 21.45 -1.54 3.29
C THR A 136 21.81 -2.83 2.56
N GLY A 137 21.61 -2.89 1.26
CA GLY A 137 21.71 -4.12 0.48
C GLY A 137 20.55 -5.09 0.79
N SER A 138 20.85 -6.41 0.87
CA SER A 138 19.83 -7.47 1.04
C SER A 138 19.55 -7.88 2.50
N ASN A 139 20.24 -7.30 3.49
CA ASN A 139 20.11 -7.68 4.90
C ASN A 139 19.10 -6.79 5.64
N GLN A 140 17.82 -7.08 5.49
CA GLN A 140 16.74 -6.33 6.14
C GLN A 140 16.07 -7.16 7.24
N HIS A 141 15.81 -6.56 8.40
CA HIS A 141 14.88 -7.09 9.40
C HIS A 141 13.50 -6.49 9.14
N ILE A 142 12.54 -7.36 8.81
CA ILE A 142 11.16 -6.94 8.56
C ILE A 142 10.32 -7.28 9.80
N GLY A 143 9.71 -6.28 10.39
CA GLY A 143 8.79 -6.38 11.51
C GLY A 143 7.59 -5.46 11.29
N ASN A 144 6.74 -5.30 12.30
CA ASN A 144 5.69 -4.29 12.29
C ASN A 144 6.03 -3.24 13.36
N PHE A 145 5.62 -1.99 13.12
CA PHE A 145 5.64 -1.00 14.19
C PHE A 145 4.70 -1.40 15.33
N PRO A 146 5.03 -1.10 16.58
CA PRO A 146 4.23 -1.49 17.74
C PRO A 146 2.77 -1.00 17.62
N GLY A 147 1.81 -1.91 17.83
CA GLY A 147 0.39 -1.59 17.87
C GLY A 147 -0.31 -1.37 16.54
N VAL A 148 0.41 -1.40 15.44
CA VAL A 148 -0.13 -1.20 14.08
C VAL A 148 0.37 -2.24 13.09
N THR A 149 -0.29 -2.34 11.94
CA THR A 149 0.06 -3.31 10.89
C THR A 149 0.92 -2.69 9.77
N VAL A 150 1.64 -1.64 10.09
CA VAL A 150 2.60 -0.98 9.19
C VAL A 150 3.94 -1.70 9.29
N ASP A 151 4.51 -2.07 8.15
CA ASP A 151 5.78 -2.79 8.10
C ASP A 151 6.94 -1.88 8.56
N ARG A 152 7.77 -2.38 9.48
CA ARG A 152 9.02 -1.77 9.91
C ARG A 152 10.19 -2.50 9.28
N LYS A 153 11.08 -1.76 8.65
CA LYS A 153 12.31 -2.29 8.05
C LYS A 153 13.51 -1.61 8.68
N ASP A 154 14.30 -2.38 9.40
CA ASP A 154 15.55 -1.92 10.02
C ASP A 154 16.72 -2.67 9.41
N ALA A 155 17.79 -1.96 9.09
CA ALA A 155 19.02 -2.58 8.61
C ALA A 155 20.26 -1.72 8.91
N PRO A 156 21.46 -2.32 9.04
CA PRO A 156 22.70 -1.58 9.12
C PRO A 156 23.04 -0.96 7.77
N ILE A 157 23.70 0.18 7.74
CA ILE A 157 24.25 0.76 6.53
C ILE A 157 25.45 -0.08 6.10
N ARG A 158 25.47 -0.45 4.84
CA ARG A 158 26.50 -1.32 4.26
C ARG A 158 27.90 -0.71 4.42
N GLY A 159 28.85 -1.50 4.97
CA GLY A 159 30.22 -1.07 5.20
C GLY A 159 30.40 -0.09 6.35
N ARG A 160 29.38 0.12 7.18
CA ARG A 160 29.43 0.99 8.38
C ARG A 160 28.96 0.21 9.59
N GLU A 161 29.90 -0.20 10.43
CA GLU A 161 29.59 -0.82 11.70
C GLU A 161 28.92 0.19 12.66
N ASN A 162 28.12 -0.31 13.60
CA ASN A 162 27.38 0.51 14.58
C ASN A 162 26.35 1.52 13.98
N THR A 163 25.85 1.28 12.79
CA THR A 163 24.76 2.07 12.19
C THR A 163 23.49 1.25 12.06
N SER A 164 22.34 1.93 12.08
CA SER A 164 21.04 1.32 11.78
C SER A 164 20.16 2.36 11.13
N VAL A 165 19.58 2.02 9.98
CA VAL A 165 18.58 2.86 9.29
C VAL A 165 17.22 2.19 9.33
N THR A 166 16.19 2.95 9.70
CA THR A 166 14.79 2.53 9.72
C THR A 166 14.07 3.19 8.56
N ASP A 167 13.45 2.38 7.68
CA ASP A 167 12.59 2.88 6.59
C ASP A 167 11.21 3.21 7.17
N LEU A 168 10.87 4.50 7.20
CA LEU A 168 9.54 4.95 7.63
C LEU A 168 8.56 4.97 6.46
N PRO A 169 7.25 4.83 6.70
CA PRO A 169 6.24 5.00 5.67
C PRO A 169 6.37 6.33 4.92
N GLY A 170 5.91 6.37 3.67
CA GLY A 170 5.86 7.62 2.91
C GLY A 170 4.75 8.51 3.43
N ILE A 171 5.10 9.70 3.91
CA ILE A 171 4.19 10.66 4.52
C ILE A 171 4.32 12.02 3.84
N TYR A 172 3.27 12.83 3.93
CA TYR A 172 3.26 14.18 3.38
C TYR A 172 3.42 15.26 4.44
N SER A 173 3.03 14.95 5.66
CA SER A 173 3.16 15.83 6.81
C SER A 173 3.29 15.03 8.10
N MET A 174 3.65 15.70 9.19
CA MET A 174 3.66 15.16 10.56
C MET A 174 2.30 15.33 11.26
N SER A 175 1.24 15.59 10.51
CA SER A 175 -0.13 15.67 11.05
C SER A 175 -0.76 14.28 11.18
N PRO A 176 -1.58 14.00 12.20
CA PRO A 176 -2.08 12.66 12.50
C PRO A 176 -3.30 12.26 11.63
N TYR A 177 -3.18 12.36 10.30
CA TYR A 177 -4.27 12.08 9.37
C TYR A 177 -4.39 10.59 9.00
N SER A 178 -3.26 9.91 8.77
CA SER A 178 -3.22 8.50 8.43
C SER A 178 -2.44 7.69 9.46
N SER A 179 -2.65 6.36 9.50
CA SER A 179 -1.86 5.48 10.37
C SER A 179 -0.37 5.52 10.06
N GLU A 180 -0.01 5.77 8.80
CA GLU A 180 1.37 5.91 8.33
C GLU A 180 2.03 7.17 8.88
N GLU A 181 1.30 8.30 8.89
CA GLU A 181 1.76 9.57 9.46
C GLU A 181 1.90 9.49 10.97
N ILE A 182 0.92 8.89 11.66
CA ILE A 182 0.98 8.67 13.11
C ILE A 182 2.20 7.82 13.50
N VAL A 183 2.45 6.73 12.75
CA VAL A 183 3.60 5.85 13.01
C VAL A 183 4.92 6.57 12.80
N SER A 184 5.07 7.29 11.68
CA SER A 184 6.30 8.00 11.36
C SER A 184 6.57 9.12 12.37
N ARG A 185 5.53 9.86 12.75
CA ARG A 185 5.59 10.89 13.78
C ARG A 185 6.02 10.32 15.14
N ASN A 186 5.34 9.27 15.60
CA ASN A 186 5.65 8.66 16.90
C ASN A 186 7.06 8.09 16.91
N PHE A 187 7.53 7.48 15.82
CA PHE A 187 8.89 7.00 15.72
C PHE A 187 9.93 8.13 15.89
N VAL A 188 9.70 9.26 15.21
CA VAL A 188 10.64 10.40 15.31
C VAL A 188 10.62 11.02 16.70
N ILE A 189 9.44 11.12 17.33
CA ILE A 189 9.26 11.74 18.66
C ILE A 189 9.72 10.81 19.78
N ASP A 190 9.37 9.51 19.75
CA ASP A 190 9.52 8.61 20.89
C ASP A 190 10.82 7.76 20.81
N ASP A 191 11.24 7.33 19.61
CA ASP A 191 12.46 6.52 19.43
C ASP A 191 13.75 7.38 19.31
N HIS A 192 13.62 8.71 19.17
CA HIS A 192 14.72 9.69 19.10
C HIS A 192 15.90 9.23 18.22
N PRO A 193 15.70 9.10 16.89
CA PRO A 193 16.79 8.73 15.99
C PRO A 193 17.92 9.77 16.10
N LYS A 194 19.17 9.32 15.96
CA LYS A 194 20.34 10.21 16.09
C LYS A 194 20.49 11.19 14.93
N ALA A 195 19.89 10.86 13.77
CA ALA A 195 19.69 11.79 12.68
C ALA A 195 18.55 11.31 11.75
N ILE A 196 18.02 12.24 10.97
CA ILE A 196 17.01 12.02 9.95
C ILE A 196 17.65 12.17 8.57
N ILE A 197 17.44 11.20 7.70
CA ILE A 197 17.72 11.32 6.27
C ILE A 197 16.39 11.62 5.59
N ASN A 198 16.18 12.87 5.21
CA ASN A 198 14.97 13.31 4.55
C ASN A 198 15.14 13.29 3.03
N ILE A 199 14.36 12.46 2.34
CA ILE A 199 14.43 12.33 0.88
C ILE A 199 13.41 13.26 0.25
N VAL A 200 13.91 14.15 -0.60
CA VAL A 200 13.15 15.15 -1.36
C VAL A 200 13.23 14.80 -2.84
N ASP A 201 12.11 14.72 -3.52
CA ASP A 201 12.04 14.58 -4.98
C ASP A 201 12.36 15.94 -5.63
N ALA A 202 13.52 16.05 -6.27
CA ALA A 202 13.98 17.25 -6.93
C ALA A 202 13.09 17.70 -8.11
N THR A 203 12.26 16.82 -8.65
CA THR A 203 11.30 17.15 -9.72
C THR A 203 10.02 17.80 -9.19
N ASN A 204 9.75 17.63 -7.86
CA ASN A 204 8.56 18.15 -7.16
C ASN A 204 8.94 18.78 -5.81
N ILE A 205 9.89 19.70 -5.81
CA ILE A 205 10.50 20.26 -4.58
C ILE A 205 9.45 20.90 -3.68
N GLU A 206 8.60 21.78 -4.21
CA GLU A 206 7.65 22.55 -3.42
C GLU A 206 6.78 21.66 -2.54
N ARG A 207 6.35 20.55 -3.08
CA ARG A 207 5.53 19.61 -2.34
C ARG A 207 6.30 18.86 -1.25
N ASN A 208 7.52 18.42 -1.57
CA ASN A 208 8.32 17.64 -0.65
C ASN A 208 8.87 18.49 0.50
N MET A 209 9.12 19.77 0.25
CA MET A 209 9.66 20.70 1.23
C MET A 209 8.71 20.95 2.42
N TYR A 210 7.40 20.78 2.27
CA TYR A 210 6.48 20.98 3.39
C TYR A 210 6.77 20.03 4.56
N LEU A 211 7.02 18.75 4.27
CA LEU A 211 7.48 17.80 5.27
C LEU A 211 8.87 18.17 5.83
N THR A 212 9.76 18.61 4.94
CA THR A 212 11.10 19.06 5.34
C THR A 212 11.03 20.18 6.39
N MET A 213 10.16 21.18 6.20
CA MET A 213 9.96 22.25 7.18
C MET A 213 9.59 21.71 8.56
N GLN A 214 8.65 20.76 8.61
CA GLN A 214 8.22 20.16 9.88
C GLN A 214 9.33 19.32 10.54
N LEU A 215 10.17 18.64 9.73
CA LEU A 215 11.32 17.89 10.26
C LEU A 215 12.41 18.79 10.82
N LEU A 216 12.62 19.97 10.22
CA LEU A 216 13.57 20.97 10.75
C LEU A 216 13.11 21.56 12.09
N GLU A 217 11.80 21.64 12.34
CA GLU A 217 11.22 22.05 13.63
C GLU A 217 11.43 21.01 14.76
N MET A 218 11.83 19.75 14.41
CA MET A 218 11.98 18.65 15.37
C MET A 218 13.27 18.68 16.20
N GLU A 219 14.17 19.61 15.94
CA GLU A 219 15.47 19.76 16.63
C GLU A 219 16.38 18.51 16.58
N ILE A 220 16.11 17.57 15.70
CA ILE A 220 16.93 16.39 15.43
C ILE A 220 17.86 16.72 14.26
N PRO A 221 19.13 16.26 14.23
CA PRO A 221 20.00 16.40 13.07
C PRO A 221 19.33 15.89 11.78
N VAL A 222 19.27 16.71 10.75
CA VAL A 222 18.64 16.39 9.44
C VAL A 222 19.64 16.55 8.32
N VAL A 223 19.67 15.61 7.37
CA VAL A 223 20.30 15.79 6.06
C VAL A 223 19.23 15.63 4.99
N VAL A 224 19.19 16.56 4.04
CA VAL A 224 18.28 16.51 2.89
C VAL A 224 18.95 15.78 1.75
N ALA A 225 18.40 14.64 1.35
CA ALA A 225 18.79 13.88 0.18
C ALA A 225 17.94 14.33 -1.02
N LEU A 226 18.47 15.22 -1.85
CA LEU A 226 17.79 15.75 -3.03
C LEU A 226 17.89 14.72 -4.17
N ASN A 227 16.87 13.88 -4.28
CA ASN A 227 16.86 12.73 -5.20
C ASN A 227 16.31 13.08 -6.59
N MET A 228 16.61 12.23 -7.57
CA MET A 228 16.20 12.39 -8.99
C MET A 228 16.89 13.58 -9.69
N MET A 229 18.07 13.96 -9.24
CA MET A 229 18.85 15.01 -9.87
C MET A 229 19.18 14.71 -11.34
N ASP A 230 19.32 13.45 -11.70
CA ASP A 230 19.50 13.01 -13.07
C ASP A 230 18.29 13.33 -13.98
N GLU A 231 17.07 13.38 -13.45
CA GLU A 231 15.90 13.82 -14.21
C GLU A 231 15.86 15.35 -14.36
N VAL A 232 16.26 16.08 -13.32
CA VAL A 232 16.33 17.55 -13.36
C VAL A 232 17.35 18.02 -14.41
N THR A 233 18.57 17.52 -14.32
CA THR A 233 19.66 17.86 -15.27
C THR A 233 19.36 17.34 -16.68
N GLY A 234 18.78 16.15 -16.82
CA GLY A 234 18.34 15.58 -18.10
C GLY A 234 17.25 16.40 -18.83
N ASN A 235 16.50 17.21 -18.11
CA ASN A 235 15.48 18.12 -18.63
C ASN A 235 15.94 19.60 -18.70
N SER A 236 17.23 19.85 -18.53
CA SER A 236 17.82 21.21 -18.55
C SER A 236 17.30 22.11 -17.41
N GLY A 237 16.94 21.51 -16.28
CA GLY A 237 16.75 22.22 -15.01
C GLY A 237 18.06 22.26 -14.24
N SER A 238 18.17 23.17 -13.28
CA SER A 238 19.29 23.23 -12.34
C SER A 238 18.81 23.65 -10.96
N ILE A 239 19.56 23.25 -9.93
CA ILE A 239 19.26 23.59 -8.53
C ILE A 239 20.56 24.10 -7.91
N ASP A 240 20.50 25.29 -7.32
CA ASP A 240 21.58 25.81 -6.47
C ASP A 240 21.51 25.10 -5.11
N VAL A 241 22.22 23.98 -4.99
CA VAL A 241 22.26 23.15 -3.78
C VAL A 241 22.87 23.96 -2.62
N ASN A 242 23.92 24.74 -2.87
CA ASN A 242 24.58 25.54 -1.84
C ASN A 242 23.68 26.68 -1.33
N GLY A 243 22.95 27.33 -2.25
CA GLY A 243 21.94 28.34 -1.88
C GLY A 243 20.80 27.74 -1.07
N MET A 244 20.34 26.54 -1.45
CA MET A 244 19.29 25.81 -0.72
C MET A 244 19.76 25.40 0.68
N GLU A 245 20.98 24.88 0.81
CA GLU A 245 21.61 24.56 2.10
C GLU A 245 21.69 25.82 2.99
N ALA A 246 22.10 26.96 2.41
CA ALA A 246 22.13 28.25 3.11
C ALA A 246 20.77 28.68 3.63
N MET A 247 19.72 28.50 2.86
CA MET A 247 18.36 28.89 3.25
C MET A 247 17.74 27.94 4.26
N LEU A 248 18.01 26.64 4.16
CA LEU A 248 17.47 25.62 5.07
C LEU A 248 18.25 25.50 6.38
N GLY A 249 19.52 25.86 6.38
CA GLY A 249 20.41 25.70 7.53
C GLY A 249 20.70 24.23 7.87
N THR A 250 20.72 23.36 6.86
CA THR A 250 21.00 21.93 7.01
C THR A 250 21.65 21.39 5.74
N PRO A 251 22.52 20.36 5.82
CA PRO A 251 23.15 19.79 4.63
C PRO A 251 22.15 19.29 3.58
N VAL A 252 22.40 19.65 2.32
CA VAL A 252 21.62 19.21 1.17
C VAL A 252 22.53 18.46 0.21
N VAL A 253 22.28 17.20 -0.01
CA VAL A 253 23.14 16.34 -0.86
C VAL A 253 22.37 15.91 -2.10
N PRO A 254 22.84 16.29 -3.31
CA PRO A 254 22.23 15.89 -4.56
C PRO A 254 22.53 14.40 -4.83
N ILE A 255 21.50 13.61 -5.11
CA ILE A 255 21.62 12.18 -5.36
C ILE A 255 20.78 11.70 -6.54
N SER A 256 21.16 10.55 -7.10
CA SER A 256 20.28 9.69 -7.89
C SER A 256 20.29 8.29 -7.29
N ALA A 257 19.29 7.98 -6.47
CA ALA A 257 19.19 6.67 -5.82
C ALA A 257 19.08 5.52 -6.85
N ALA A 258 18.44 5.77 -8.00
CA ALA A 258 18.30 4.79 -9.07
C ALA A 258 19.65 4.42 -9.71
N LYS A 259 20.54 5.39 -9.86
CA LYS A 259 21.90 5.20 -10.43
C LYS A 259 22.98 4.97 -9.39
N ASN A 260 22.64 5.11 -8.10
CA ASN A 260 23.58 5.05 -6.98
C ASN A 260 24.65 6.17 -7.02
N GLU A 261 24.28 7.37 -7.50
CA GLU A 261 25.13 8.55 -7.55
C GLU A 261 24.88 9.42 -6.31
N GLY A 262 25.94 9.96 -5.69
CA GLY A 262 25.88 10.83 -4.50
C GLY A 262 25.54 10.12 -3.18
N VAL A 263 25.25 8.83 -3.19
CA VAL A 263 24.80 8.08 -1.99
C VAL A 263 25.90 7.94 -0.94
N ASP A 264 27.16 7.74 -1.34
CA ASP A 264 28.29 7.67 -0.41
C ASP A 264 28.55 9.01 0.28
N GLU A 265 28.34 10.10 -0.42
CA GLU A 265 28.44 11.46 0.12
C GLU A 265 27.31 11.72 1.14
N LEU A 266 26.07 11.36 0.79
CA LEU A 266 24.94 11.41 1.71
C LEU A 266 25.21 10.65 3.00
N VAL A 267 25.77 9.44 2.92
CA VAL A 267 26.12 8.64 4.12
C VAL A 267 27.18 9.35 4.96
N ARG A 268 28.18 9.98 4.34
CA ARG A 268 29.22 10.75 5.09
C ARG A 268 28.61 11.90 5.86
N HIS A 269 27.74 12.70 5.21
CA HIS A 269 27.02 13.81 5.86
C HIS A 269 26.11 13.30 6.98
N ALA A 270 25.32 12.27 6.72
CA ALA A 270 24.43 11.70 7.74
C ALA A 270 25.19 11.22 8.99
N ILE A 271 26.31 10.51 8.82
CA ILE A 271 27.14 10.05 9.93
C ILE A 271 27.77 11.23 10.68
N HIS A 272 28.19 12.27 9.95
CA HIS A 272 28.82 13.46 10.55
C HIS A 272 27.83 14.19 11.45
N ILE A 273 26.68 14.60 10.94
CA ILE A 273 25.66 15.31 11.73
C ILE A 273 25.13 14.46 12.90
N ALA A 274 24.98 13.13 12.71
CA ALA A 274 24.58 12.23 13.78
C ALA A 274 25.65 12.14 14.89
N LYS A 275 26.93 12.04 14.52
CA LYS A 275 28.04 11.95 15.49
C LYS A 275 28.20 13.21 16.33
N TYR A 276 28.09 14.37 15.69
CA TYR A 276 28.28 15.67 16.34
C TYR A 276 26.97 16.27 16.86
N GLN A 277 25.81 15.61 16.62
CA GLN A 277 24.47 16.08 17.00
C GLN A 277 24.19 17.52 16.51
N GLU A 278 24.57 17.78 15.26
CA GLU A 278 24.39 19.10 14.63
C GLU A 278 22.91 19.33 14.32
N LYS A 279 22.28 20.20 15.10
CA LYS A 279 20.87 20.57 14.89
C LYS A 279 20.72 21.48 13.67
N PRO A 280 19.54 21.50 13.00
CA PRO A 280 19.28 22.43 11.92
C PRO A 280 19.50 23.87 12.34
N GLY A 281 20.26 24.63 11.54
CA GLY A 281 20.58 26.02 11.83
C GLY A 281 19.39 26.99 11.65
N ARG A 282 18.33 26.52 10.96
CA ARG A 282 17.09 27.27 10.81
C ARG A 282 15.90 26.43 11.25
N GLN A 283 15.14 26.96 12.20
CA GLN A 283 13.90 26.38 12.70
C GLN A 283 12.73 27.37 12.58
N ASP A 284 13.03 28.65 12.40
CA ASP A 284 12.03 29.68 12.19
C ASP A 284 11.92 30.08 10.72
N PHE A 285 10.72 29.87 10.17
CA PHE A 285 10.39 30.16 8.78
C PHE A 285 9.50 31.37 8.63
N CYS A 286 9.22 32.11 9.75
CA CYS A 286 8.43 33.31 9.74
C CYS A 286 9.18 34.46 9.10
N ASP A 287 8.46 35.32 8.41
CA ASP A 287 8.95 36.65 8.02
C ASP A 287 8.41 37.68 9.02
N GLU A 288 9.33 38.30 9.76
CA GLU A 288 8.97 39.32 10.78
C GLU A 288 8.28 40.55 10.18
N ASN A 289 8.50 40.83 8.90
CA ASN A 289 7.94 41.98 8.20
C ASN A 289 6.58 41.63 7.55
N GLU A 290 6.27 40.37 7.36
CA GLU A 290 5.05 39.97 6.69
C GLU A 290 3.85 40.07 7.64
N PHE A 291 2.84 40.87 7.25
CA PHE A 291 1.65 41.17 8.06
C PHE A 291 1.97 41.62 9.50
N GLY A 292 3.04 42.44 9.66
CA GLY A 292 3.49 42.92 10.96
C GLY A 292 4.02 41.83 11.91
N GLY A 293 4.36 40.62 11.38
CA GLY A 293 4.90 39.53 12.18
C GLY A 293 3.88 38.83 13.09
N ALA A 294 2.60 38.84 12.74
CA ALA A 294 1.53 38.28 13.58
C ALA A 294 1.75 36.79 13.90
N VAL A 295 2.10 35.99 12.89
CA VAL A 295 2.38 34.54 13.06
C VAL A 295 3.64 34.33 13.90
N HIS A 296 4.70 35.06 13.64
CA HIS A 296 5.95 35.03 14.39
C HIS A 296 5.73 35.29 15.89
N ARG A 297 5.04 36.41 16.21
CA ARG A 297 4.73 36.74 17.61
C ARG A 297 3.89 35.68 18.30
N CYS A 298 2.89 35.14 17.62
CA CYS A 298 2.04 34.09 18.17
C CYS A 298 2.84 32.82 18.50
N ILE A 299 3.66 32.34 17.57
CA ILE A 299 4.46 31.13 17.79
C ILE A 299 5.46 31.33 18.92
N HIS A 300 6.15 32.50 18.97
CA HIS A 300 7.08 32.80 20.06
C HIS A 300 6.39 32.89 21.42
N ALA A 301 5.24 33.56 21.51
CA ALA A 301 4.49 33.69 22.75
C ALA A 301 3.98 32.35 23.25
N VAL A 302 3.46 31.52 22.36
CA VAL A 302 3.04 30.14 22.71
C VAL A 302 4.24 29.30 23.14
N ALA A 303 5.37 29.36 22.41
CA ALA A 303 6.58 28.62 22.77
C ALA A 303 7.08 28.98 24.18
N HIS A 304 7.11 30.24 24.53
CA HIS A 304 7.49 30.66 25.90
C HIS A 304 6.51 30.15 26.97
N LEU A 305 5.22 30.12 26.67
CA LEU A 305 4.21 29.67 27.61
C LEU A 305 4.31 28.13 27.90
N ILE A 306 4.67 27.35 26.90
CA ILE A 306 4.71 25.88 27.01
C ILE A 306 6.09 25.30 27.31
N GLU A 307 7.13 26.11 27.45
CA GLU A 307 8.54 25.68 27.51
C GLU A 307 8.79 24.62 28.61
N ASP A 308 8.23 24.82 29.79
CA ASP A 308 8.40 23.90 30.92
C ASP A 308 7.66 22.56 30.69
N HIS A 309 6.45 22.63 30.12
CA HIS A 309 5.65 21.45 29.76
C HIS A 309 6.31 20.62 28.66
N VAL A 310 6.87 21.30 27.66
CA VAL A 310 7.59 20.66 26.54
C VAL A 310 8.83 19.94 27.03
N LYS A 311 9.62 20.57 27.92
CA LYS A 311 10.79 19.93 28.57
C LYS A 311 10.39 18.69 29.38
N ALA A 312 9.28 18.78 30.12
CA ALA A 312 8.77 17.65 30.92
C ALA A 312 8.25 16.51 30.05
N ALA A 313 7.67 16.81 28.87
CA ALA A 313 7.13 15.85 27.93
C ALA A 313 8.15 15.33 26.91
N ASP A 314 9.40 15.81 26.95
CA ASP A 314 10.49 15.49 26.01
C ASP A 314 10.08 15.69 24.55
N LEU A 315 9.57 16.90 24.25
CA LEU A 315 9.12 17.30 22.92
C LEU A 315 9.97 18.45 22.37
N PRO A 316 10.13 18.58 21.03
CA PRO A 316 10.75 19.74 20.41
C PRO A 316 9.87 20.98 20.57
N LEU A 317 10.44 22.09 21.08
CA LEU A 317 9.67 23.26 21.48
C LEU A 317 8.93 23.91 20.30
N ARG A 318 9.64 24.16 19.21
CA ARG A 318 9.06 24.81 18.03
C ARG A 318 7.97 23.97 17.39
N PHE A 319 8.21 22.67 17.23
CA PHE A 319 7.24 21.73 16.72
C PHE A 319 5.97 21.67 17.59
N ALA A 320 6.14 21.62 18.92
CA ALA A 320 5.00 21.60 19.84
C ALA A 320 4.18 22.89 19.73
N ALA A 321 4.83 24.06 19.68
CA ALA A 321 4.16 25.36 19.56
C ALA A 321 3.34 25.47 18.27
N THR A 322 3.92 25.10 17.12
CA THR A 322 3.20 25.12 15.82
C THR A 322 2.04 24.14 15.80
N LYS A 323 2.20 22.94 16.37
CA LYS A 323 1.13 21.93 16.44
C LYS A 323 -0.01 22.32 17.38
N ILE A 324 0.27 22.99 18.48
CA ILE A 324 -0.77 23.53 19.37
C ILE A 324 -1.58 24.60 18.63
N ILE A 325 -0.93 25.51 17.92
CA ILE A 325 -1.62 26.54 17.14
C ILE A 325 -2.48 25.88 16.05
N GLU A 326 -2.02 24.84 15.37
CA GLU A 326 -2.79 24.06 14.40
C GLU A 326 -3.97 23.30 15.04
N GLY A 327 -4.00 23.16 16.39
CA GLY A 327 -5.07 22.47 17.13
C GLY A 327 -4.85 20.95 17.22
N ASP A 328 -3.62 20.47 17.19
CA ASP A 328 -3.28 19.05 17.32
C ASP A 328 -3.52 18.56 18.73
N HIS A 329 -4.63 17.82 18.91
CA HIS A 329 -5.06 17.30 20.20
C HIS A 329 -4.09 16.28 20.81
N LEU A 330 -3.34 15.54 20.01
CA LEU A 330 -2.36 14.56 20.53
C LEU A 330 -1.19 15.26 21.25
N ILE A 331 -0.77 16.43 20.77
CA ILE A 331 0.25 17.23 21.45
C ILE A 331 -0.36 17.92 22.67
N LEU A 332 -1.56 18.49 22.54
CA LEU A 332 -2.26 19.13 23.67
C LEU A 332 -2.43 18.18 24.84
N ASP A 333 -2.88 16.94 24.59
CA ASP A 333 -3.06 15.91 25.63
C ASP A 333 -1.74 15.48 26.29
N ARG A 334 -0.65 15.44 25.50
CA ARG A 334 0.68 15.04 25.99
C ARG A 334 1.32 16.11 26.89
N LEU A 335 1.05 17.39 26.64
CA LEU A 335 1.58 18.49 27.44
C LEU A 335 0.86 18.70 28.76
N GLY A 336 -0.41 18.31 28.87
CA GLY A 336 -1.16 18.40 30.13
C GLY A 336 -1.33 19.84 30.63
N LEU A 337 -1.57 20.80 29.72
CA LEU A 337 -1.77 22.23 30.03
C LEU A 337 -2.99 22.45 30.91
N ASP A 338 -2.90 23.44 31.82
CA ASP A 338 -4.04 23.83 32.62
C ASP A 338 -5.06 24.69 31.84
N GLU A 339 -6.23 24.95 32.37
CA GLU A 339 -7.28 25.69 31.68
C GLU A 339 -6.91 27.16 31.45
N ASN A 340 -6.14 27.80 32.35
CA ASN A 340 -5.69 29.18 32.16
C ASN A 340 -4.67 29.30 31.05
N GLU A 341 -3.76 28.32 30.95
CA GLU A 341 -2.79 28.24 29.87
C GLU A 341 -3.48 28.07 28.52
N LYS A 342 -4.46 27.16 28.46
CA LYS A 342 -5.26 26.94 27.25
C LYS A 342 -6.03 28.18 26.84
N GLU A 343 -6.66 28.90 27.79
CA GLU A 343 -7.34 30.17 27.50
C GLU A 343 -6.35 31.25 27.00
N THR A 344 -5.18 31.35 27.61
CA THR A 344 -4.15 32.28 27.19
C THR A 344 -3.66 32.01 25.77
N ILE A 345 -3.38 30.72 25.45
CA ILE A 345 -3.01 30.27 24.12
C ILE A 345 -4.11 30.61 23.12
N GLU A 346 -5.36 30.33 23.45
CA GLU A 346 -6.49 30.61 22.57
C GLU A 346 -6.65 32.12 22.30
N HIS A 347 -6.41 32.99 23.29
CA HIS A 347 -6.38 34.46 23.09
C HIS A 347 -5.29 34.89 22.13
N LEU A 348 -4.07 34.36 22.24
CA LEU A 348 -2.96 34.64 21.34
C LEU A 348 -3.29 34.22 19.91
N ILE A 349 -3.90 33.05 19.76
CA ILE A 349 -4.31 32.53 18.45
C ILE A 349 -5.40 33.42 17.82
N ILE A 350 -6.43 33.76 18.57
CA ILE A 350 -7.52 34.65 18.10
C ILE A 350 -6.98 36.01 17.68
N GLN A 351 -5.99 36.54 18.40
CA GLN A 351 -5.35 37.78 18.02
C GLN A 351 -4.62 37.64 16.68
N MET A 352 -3.83 36.56 16.51
CA MET A 352 -3.13 36.26 15.25
C MET A 352 -4.12 36.13 14.08
N GLU A 353 -5.21 35.38 14.27
CA GLU A 353 -6.24 35.19 13.24
C GLU A 353 -6.87 36.50 12.79
N LYS A 354 -7.15 37.43 13.74
CA LYS A 354 -7.67 38.76 13.43
C LYS A 354 -6.67 39.63 12.66
N GLU A 355 -5.40 39.58 13.06
CA GLU A 355 -4.33 40.39 12.42
C GLU A 355 -3.98 39.82 11.03
N ARG A 356 -3.96 38.51 10.88
CA ARG A 356 -3.59 37.83 9.62
C ARG A 356 -4.76 37.76 8.63
N GLY A 357 -5.99 37.73 9.13
CA GLY A 357 -7.20 37.51 8.31
C GLY A 357 -7.36 36.08 7.81
N LEU A 358 -6.62 35.11 8.35
CA LEU A 358 -6.68 33.68 8.10
C LEU A 358 -6.92 32.94 9.41
N ASP A 359 -7.57 31.81 9.35
CA ASP A 359 -7.64 30.91 10.51
C ASP A 359 -6.27 30.30 10.85
N ARG A 360 -6.14 29.80 12.08
CA ARG A 360 -4.87 29.31 12.65
C ARG A 360 -4.13 28.29 11.79
N SER A 361 -4.83 27.28 11.29
CA SER A 361 -4.22 26.23 10.49
C SER A 361 -3.79 26.74 9.11
N ALA A 362 -4.62 27.57 8.47
CA ALA A 362 -4.27 28.21 7.20
C ALA A 362 -3.11 29.21 7.34
N ALA A 363 -3.02 29.94 8.46
CA ALA A 363 -1.93 30.87 8.71
C ALA A 363 -0.56 30.17 8.85
N ILE A 364 -0.51 29.03 9.54
CA ILE A 364 0.71 28.23 9.68
C ILE A 364 1.10 27.57 8.34
N ALA A 365 0.13 27.02 7.61
CA ALA A 365 0.39 26.41 6.30
C ALA A 365 0.89 27.46 5.29
N ASP A 366 0.26 28.64 5.24
CA ASP A 366 0.65 29.77 4.39
C ASP A 366 2.06 30.26 4.71
N MET A 367 2.43 30.39 5.98
CA MET A 367 3.80 30.73 6.40
C MET A 367 4.83 29.75 5.82
N ARG A 368 4.56 28.43 5.92
CA ARG A 368 5.47 27.41 5.39
C ARG A 368 5.55 27.45 3.86
N PHE A 369 4.42 27.57 3.16
CA PHE A 369 4.40 27.64 1.70
C PHE A 369 5.07 28.92 1.16
N ASN A 370 4.90 30.07 1.82
CA ASN A 370 5.59 31.30 1.45
C ASN A 370 7.12 31.14 1.56
N PHE A 371 7.60 30.47 2.62
CA PHE A 371 9.04 30.18 2.73
C PHE A 371 9.51 29.21 1.65
N ILE A 372 8.76 28.13 1.37
CA ILE A 372 9.07 27.18 0.32
C ILE A 372 9.13 27.86 -1.05
N GLU A 373 8.18 28.77 -1.34
CA GLU A 373 8.17 29.55 -2.57
C GLU A 373 9.43 30.41 -2.70
N LYS A 374 9.85 31.11 -1.63
CA LYS A 374 11.11 31.84 -1.58
C LYS A 374 12.34 30.96 -1.84
N VAL A 375 12.41 29.77 -1.25
CA VAL A 375 13.50 28.81 -1.51
C VAL A 375 13.52 28.38 -2.98
N CYS A 376 12.35 28.05 -3.53
CA CYS A 376 12.27 27.60 -4.92
C CYS A 376 12.55 28.71 -5.94
N GLU A 377 12.11 29.94 -5.68
CA GLU A 377 12.39 31.10 -6.53
C GLU A 377 13.89 31.43 -6.58
N ASN A 378 14.59 31.29 -5.45
CA ASN A 378 16.01 31.64 -5.36
C ASN A 378 16.94 30.51 -5.82
N CYS A 379 16.56 29.23 -5.60
CA CYS A 379 17.48 28.12 -5.77
C CYS A 379 17.11 27.17 -6.91
N VAL A 380 15.88 27.21 -7.46
CA VAL A 380 15.40 26.20 -8.41
C VAL A 380 15.08 26.82 -9.77
N VAL A 381 15.81 26.37 -10.78
CA VAL A 381 15.49 26.66 -12.17
C VAL A 381 14.72 25.49 -12.76
N LYS A 382 13.40 25.64 -12.90
CA LYS A 382 12.55 24.61 -13.45
C LYS A 382 12.76 24.45 -14.97
N PRO A 383 12.83 23.21 -15.49
CA PRO A 383 12.78 22.98 -16.92
C PRO A 383 11.46 23.49 -17.51
N LYS A 384 11.49 24.00 -18.74
CA LYS A 384 10.28 24.51 -19.42
C LYS A 384 9.15 23.48 -19.52
N GLU A 385 9.49 22.24 -19.79
CA GLU A 385 8.59 21.07 -19.80
C GLU A 385 9.40 19.80 -19.59
N SER A 386 9.04 18.98 -18.61
CA SER A 386 9.65 17.66 -18.41
C SER A 386 9.22 16.70 -19.51
N LYS A 387 10.18 16.03 -20.16
CA LYS A 387 9.92 15.01 -21.20
C LYS A 387 9.05 13.86 -20.64
N GLU A 388 9.29 13.52 -19.38
CA GLU A 388 8.56 12.48 -18.64
C GLU A 388 7.10 12.89 -18.46
N ARG A 389 6.82 14.15 -18.13
CA ARG A 389 5.48 14.69 -17.98
C ARG A 389 4.72 14.68 -19.30
N ILE A 390 5.31 15.20 -20.39
CA ILE A 390 4.69 15.20 -21.74
C ILE A 390 4.35 13.77 -22.16
N ARG A 391 5.27 12.82 -21.90
CA ARG A 391 5.04 11.40 -22.19
C ARG A 391 3.90 10.85 -21.36
N SER A 392 3.86 11.16 -20.07
CA SER A 392 2.79 10.72 -19.15
C SER A 392 1.43 11.26 -19.57
N GLU A 393 1.32 12.54 -19.93
CA GLU A 393 0.09 13.15 -20.41
C GLU A 393 -0.42 12.51 -21.72
N LYS A 394 0.49 12.17 -22.65
CA LYS A 394 0.13 11.45 -23.88
C LYS A 394 -0.42 10.05 -23.60
N ILE A 395 0.19 9.33 -22.68
CA ILE A 395 -0.23 7.98 -22.25
C ILE A 395 -1.59 8.10 -21.50
N ASP A 396 -1.72 9.05 -20.60
CA ASP A 396 -2.92 9.27 -19.79
C ASP A 396 -4.13 9.65 -20.65
N ARG A 397 -3.93 10.33 -21.77
CA ARG A 397 -5.02 10.62 -22.73
C ARG A 397 -5.74 9.35 -23.18
N ILE A 398 -5.03 8.22 -23.24
CA ILE A 398 -5.58 6.91 -23.62
C ILE A 398 -6.01 6.14 -22.37
N LEU A 399 -5.13 6.00 -21.38
CA LEU A 399 -5.35 5.12 -20.24
C LEU A 399 -6.34 5.67 -19.20
N THR A 400 -6.53 6.99 -19.14
CA THR A 400 -7.51 7.65 -18.26
C THR A 400 -8.60 8.39 -19.05
N GLY A 401 -8.69 8.19 -20.35
CA GLY A 401 -9.69 8.83 -21.21
C GLY A 401 -11.12 8.37 -20.88
N LYS A 402 -12.10 9.27 -21.07
CA LYS A 402 -13.52 9.08 -20.68
C LYS A 402 -14.13 7.75 -21.17
N TYR A 403 -13.80 7.31 -22.39
CA TYR A 403 -14.34 6.09 -23.00
C TYR A 403 -13.31 4.96 -23.11
N THR A 404 -12.02 5.27 -23.03
CA THR A 404 -10.92 4.32 -23.25
C THR A 404 -10.39 3.71 -21.97
N ALA A 405 -10.53 4.37 -20.82
CA ALA A 405 -9.97 3.93 -19.55
C ALA A 405 -10.38 2.51 -19.14
N ILE A 406 -11.71 2.23 -19.11
CA ILE A 406 -12.22 0.92 -18.70
C ILE A 406 -11.88 -0.17 -19.73
N PRO A 407 -12.07 0.00 -21.04
CA PRO A 407 -11.63 -0.98 -22.04
C PRO A 407 -10.12 -1.26 -21.98
N CYS A 408 -9.28 -0.24 -21.88
CA CYS A 408 -7.82 -0.41 -21.74
C CYS A 408 -7.47 -1.19 -20.48
N PHE A 409 -8.07 -0.83 -19.35
CA PHE A 409 -7.89 -1.53 -18.10
C PHE A 409 -8.24 -3.01 -18.21
N ILE A 410 -9.41 -3.35 -18.75
CA ILE A 410 -9.83 -4.73 -18.98
C ILE A 410 -8.84 -5.44 -19.91
N GLY A 411 -8.44 -4.80 -21.01
CA GLY A 411 -7.49 -5.35 -21.97
C GLY A 411 -6.13 -5.67 -21.35
N ILE A 412 -5.57 -4.76 -20.55
CA ILE A 412 -4.29 -4.96 -19.85
C ILE A 412 -4.42 -6.11 -18.83
N MET A 413 -5.50 -6.14 -18.05
CA MET A 413 -5.71 -7.21 -17.07
C MET A 413 -5.89 -8.58 -17.72
N LEU A 414 -6.63 -8.65 -18.82
CA LEU A 414 -6.76 -9.88 -19.60
C LEU A 414 -5.41 -10.35 -20.16
N ALA A 415 -4.59 -9.42 -20.66
CA ALA A 415 -3.25 -9.74 -21.15
C ALA A 415 -2.35 -10.26 -20.02
N VAL A 416 -2.34 -9.60 -18.85
CA VAL A 416 -1.59 -10.03 -17.67
C VAL A 416 -2.02 -11.43 -17.23
N PHE A 417 -3.32 -11.67 -17.10
CA PHE A 417 -3.83 -13.00 -16.70
C PHE A 417 -3.55 -14.07 -17.76
N TYR A 418 -3.70 -13.75 -19.04
CA TYR A 418 -3.39 -14.70 -20.11
C TYR A 418 -1.91 -15.09 -20.12
N LEU A 419 -1.01 -14.12 -20.01
CA LEU A 419 0.43 -14.39 -19.95
C LEU A 419 0.81 -15.19 -18.69
N THR A 420 0.21 -14.86 -17.56
CA THR A 420 0.49 -15.52 -16.28
C THR A 420 -0.01 -16.97 -16.28
N PHE A 421 -1.27 -17.21 -16.66
CA PHE A 421 -1.90 -18.52 -16.47
C PHE A 421 -1.83 -19.46 -17.69
N ASN A 422 -1.59 -18.95 -18.88
CA ASN A 422 -1.57 -19.77 -20.09
C ASN A 422 -0.20 -19.85 -20.79
N VAL A 423 0.66 -18.84 -20.61
CA VAL A 423 1.94 -18.80 -21.36
C VAL A 423 3.12 -18.98 -20.42
N ILE A 424 3.52 -17.93 -19.70
CA ILE A 424 4.75 -17.92 -18.92
C ILE A 424 4.61 -18.78 -17.66
N GLY A 425 3.61 -18.48 -16.83
CA GLY A 425 3.42 -19.19 -15.57
C GLY A 425 3.12 -20.66 -15.76
N ALA A 426 2.22 -21.02 -16.70
CA ALA A 426 1.90 -22.40 -17.02
C ALA A 426 3.10 -23.17 -17.60
N GLY A 427 3.91 -22.53 -18.45
CA GLY A 427 5.12 -23.13 -19.00
C GLY A 427 6.16 -23.46 -17.91
N LEU A 428 6.41 -22.51 -17.02
CA LEU A 428 7.31 -22.71 -15.88
C LEU A 428 6.76 -23.70 -14.86
N GLN A 429 5.43 -23.70 -14.64
CA GLN A 429 4.77 -24.69 -13.79
C GLN A 429 5.00 -26.12 -14.30
N LYS A 430 4.74 -26.39 -15.59
CA LYS A 430 4.99 -27.69 -16.21
C LYS A 430 6.42 -28.17 -16.04
N LEU A 431 7.38 -27.25 -16.19
CA LEU A 431 8.80 -27.57 -16.01
C LEU A 431 9.10 -27.99 -14.56
N LEU A 432 8.52 -27.29 -13.60
CA LEU A 432 8.70 -27.60 -12.18
C LEU A 432 7.99 -28.91 -11.80
N GLU A 433 6.78 -29.15 -12.31
CA GLU A 433 6.03 -30.41 -12.12
C GLU A 433 6.82 -31.61 -12.62
N MET A 434 7.39 -31.55 -13.83
CA MET A 434 8.27 -32.61 -14.34
C MET A 434 9.46 -32.89 -13.42
N GLY A 435 10.03 -31.86 -12.82
CA GLY A 435 11.11 -32.00 -11.84
C GLY A 435 10.65 -32.66 -10.54
N ILE A 436 9.51 -32.25 -10.00
CA ILE A 436 8.91 -32.82 -8.78
C ILE A 436 8.52 -34.30 -9.01
N ASP A 437 7.90 -34.61 -10.15
CA ASP A 437 7.50 -35.96 -10.50
C ASP A 437 8.70 -36.90 -10.65
N ALA A 438 9.76 -36.44 -11.33
CA ALA A 438 11.00 -37.19 -11.46
C ALA A 438 11.63 -37.50 -10.09
N LEU A 439 11.62 -36.53 -9.19
CA LEU A 439 12.14 -36.65 -7.82
C LEU A 439 11.26 -37.60 -6.99
N THR A 440 9.95 -37.53 -7.13
CA THR A 440 8.97 -38.39 -6.47
C THR A 440 9.16 -39.83 -6.90
N VAL A 441 9.34 -40.12 -8.20
CA VAL A 441 9.61 -41.44 -8.72
C VAL A 441 10.92 -42.04 -8.19
N GLN A 442 11.98 -41.20 -8.12
CA GLN A 442 13.27 -41.67 -7.59
C GLN A 442 13.19 -41.98 -6.10
N VAL A 443 12.56 -41.11 -5.30
CA VAL A 443 12.36 -41.36 -3.87
C VAL A 443 11.49 -42.59 -3.64
N GLY A 444 10.42 -42.81 -4.44
CA GLY A 444 9.59 -43.97 -4.38
C GLY A 444 10.36 -45.29 -4.64
N LYS A 445 11.29 -45.27 -5.62
CA LYS A 445 12.18 -46.45 -5.89
C LYS A 445 13.14 -46.69 -4.72
N LEU A 446 13.73 -45.65 -4.14
CA LEU A 446 14.62 -45.75 -2.98
C LEU A 446 13.91 -46.31 -1.76
N LEU A 447 12.70 -45.83 -1.43
CA LEU A 447 11.91 -46.32 -0.31
C LEU A 447 11.48 -47.79 -0.51
N THR A 448 11.21 -48.18 -1.74
CA THR A 448 10.88 -49.58 -2.08
C THR A 448 12.11 -50.47 -1.96
N ALA A 449 13.27 -50.04 -2.45
CA ALA A 449 14.54 -50.78 -2.33
C ALA A 449 15.00 -50.91 -0.87
N ALA A 450 14.71 -49.93 -0.03
CA ALA A 450 15.03 -49.96 1.41
C ALA A 450 14.01 -50.78 2.26
N ASN A 451 13.00 -51.40 1.66
CA ASN A 451 11.94 -52.15 2.34
C ASN A 451 11.26 -51.37 3.47
N VAL A 452 11.04 -50.06 3.28
CA VAL A 452 10.42 -49.20 4.28
C VAL A 452 8.96 -49.62 4.52
N ASN A 453 8.48 -49.49 5.77
CA ASN A 453 7.11 -49.79 6.16
C ASN A 453 6.09 -49.06 5.23
N VAL A 454 5.02 -49.75 4.87
CA VAL A 454 3.97 -49.24 3.96
C VAL A 454 3.39 -47.90 4.44
N VAL A 455 3.18 -47.75 5.75
CA VAL A 455 2.66 -46.51 6.35
C VAL A 455 3.62 -45.34 6.12
N VAL A 456 4.92 -45.56 6.36
CA VAL A 456 5.95 -44.50 6.16
C VAL A 456 6.10 -44.16 4.68
N LYS A 457 6.00 -45.19 3.79
CA LYS A 457 6.04 -44.96 2.34
C LYS A 457 4.84 -44.12 1.89
N SER A 458 3.62 -44.43 2.35
CA SER A 458 2.42 -43.64 2.05
C SER A 458 2.50 -42.24 2.61
N LEU A 459 2.99 -42.07 3.85
CA LEU A 459 3.22 -40.75 4.43
C LEU A 459 4.16 -39.90 3.55
N VAL A 460 5.26 -40.47 3.11
CA VAL A 460 6.24 -39.72 2.30
C VAL A 460 5.70 -39.42 0.89
N MET A 461 5.10 -40.44 0.22
CA MET A 461 4.66 -40.30 -1.16
C MET A 461 3.34 -39.49 -1.26
N ASP A 462 2.32 -39.89 -0.51
CA ASP A 462 0.96 -39.40 -0.62
C ASP A 462 0.73 -38.20 0.32
N GLY A 463 1.39 -38.15 1.48
CA GLY A 463 1.30 -37.07 2.43
C GLY A 463 2.25 -35.90 2.08
N ILE A 464 3.55 -36.18 1.91
CA ILE A 464 4.56 -35.13 1.75
C ILE A 464 4.73 -34.73 0.27
N PHE A 465 5.12 -35.66 -0.60
CA PHE A 465 5.40 -35.34 -2.00
C PHE A 465 4.18 -34.88 -2.77
N ALA A 466 3.04 -35.58 -2.63
CA ALA A 466 1.81 -35.18 -3.29
C ALA A 466 1.30 -33.80 -2.74
N GLY A 467 1.29 -33.62 -1.41
CA GLY A 467 0.80 -32.40 -0.78
C GLY A 467 1.71 -31.20 -0.99
N VAL A 468 3.01 -31.30 -0.68
CA VAL A 468 3.96 -30.19 -0.84
C VAL A 468 4.25 -29.93 -2.33
N GLY A 469 4.34 -30.99 -3.13
CA GLY A 469 4.57 -30.91 -4.57
C GLY A 469 3.50 -30.11 -5.29
N SER A 470 2.22 -30.36 -4.99
CA SER A 470 1.11 -29.62 -5.58
C SER A 470 1.17 -28.13 -5.25
N VAL A 471 1.59 -27.77 -4.05
CA VAL A 471 1.71 -26.35 -3.64
C VAL A 471 2.92 -25.67 -4.27
N LEU A 472 4.06 -26.38 -4.34
CA LEU A 472 5.26 -25.86 -4.99
C LEU A 472 5.05 -25.63 -6.49
N SER A 473 4.24 -26.46 -7.15
CA SER A 473 3.97 -26.33 -8.58
C SER A 473 3.30 -24.97 -8.92
N PHE A 474 2.61 -24.34 -7.99
CA PHE A 474 2.01 -23.00 -8.19
C PHE A 474 2.99 -21.84 -8.01
N LEU A 475 4.17 -22.07 -7.44
CA LEU A 475 5.15 -21.00 -7.20
C LEU A 475 5.48 -20.20 -8.47
N PRO A 476 5.73 -20.81 -9.64
CA PRO A 476 6.04 -20.07 -10.86
C PRO A 476 4.89 -19.15 -11.32
N ILE A 477 3.66 -19.60 -11.19
CA ILE A 477 2.48 -18.78 -11.52
C ILE A 477 2.41 -17.55 -10.60
N ILE A 478 2.62 -17.77 -9.31
CA ILE A 478 2.59 -16.69 -8.31
C ILE A 478 3.70 -15.68 -8.57
N VAL A 479 4.92 -16.12 -8.83
CA VAL A 479 6.07 -15.26 -9.15
C VAL A 479 5.82 -14.46 -10.43
N THR A 480 5.27 -15.11 -11.46
CA THR A 480 4.92 -14.43 -12.73
C THR A 480 3.83 -13.38 -12.53
N LEU A 481 2.81 -13.68 -11.72
CA LEU A 481 1.77 -12.72 -11.38
C LEU A 481 2.35 -11.51 -10.65
N PHE A 482 3.19 -11.74 -9.64
CA PHE A 482 3.87 -10.65 -8.92
C PHE A 482 4.78 -9.83 -9.82
N PHE A 483 5.44 -10.45 -10.80
CA PHE A 483 6.24 -9.73 -11.78
C PHE A 483 5.39 -8.70 -12.54
N PHE A 484 4.26 -9.10 -13.10
CA PHE A 484 3.39 -8.17 -13.82
C PHE A 484 2.77 -7.10 -12.89
N LEU A 485 2.39 -7.47 -11.67
CA LEU A 485 1.84 -6.53 -10.70
C LEU A 485 2.87 -5.49 -10.27
N SER A 486 4.10 -5.91 -9.99
CA SER A 486 5.20 -4.99 -9.69
C SER A 486 5.50 -4.05 -10.86
N LEU A 487 5.47 -4.57 -12.09
CA LEU A 487 5.62 -3.76 -13.29
C LEU A 487 4.53 -2.68 -13.40
N MET A 488 3.28 -3.04 -13.10
CA MET A 488 2.16 -2.09 -13.13
C MET A 488 2.21 -1.09 -11.98
N GLU A 489 2.68 -1.49 -10.80
CA GLU A 489 2.82 -0.64 -9.61
C GLU A 489 3.94 0.37 -9.80
N ASP A 490 5.13 -0.09 -10.09
CA ASP A 490 6.32 0.75 -10.26
C ASP A 490 6.21 1.68 -11.47
N SER A 491 5.49 1.27 -12.52
CA SER A 491 5.23 2.14 -13.68
C SER A 491 4.25 3.28 -13.37
N GLY A 492 3.55 3.29 -12.23
CA GLY A 492 2.52 4.26 -11.89
C GLY A 492 1.14 3.99 -12.52
N TYR A 493 0.96 2.87 -13.24
CA TYR A 493 -0.32 2.52 -13.85
C TYR A 493 -1.40 2.19 -12.80
N ILE A 494 -1.04 1.53 -11.72
CA ILE A 494 -1.96 1.19 -10.62
C ILE A 494 -2.60 2.44 -10.00
N ALA A 495 -1.86 3.54 -9.87
CA ALA A 495 -2.42 4.82 -9.39
C ALA A 495 -3.56 5.32 -10.31
N ARG A 496 -3.39 5.18 -11.64
CA ARG A 496 -4.43 5.54 -12.63
C ARG A 496 -5.66 4.66 -12.51
N VAL A 497 -5.46 3.36 -12.33
CA VAL A 497 -6.58 2.42 -12.11
C VAL A 497 -7.36 2.80 -10.85
N ALA A 498 -6.68 3.12 -9.75
CA ALA A 498 -7.32 3.57 -8.53
C ALA A 498 -8.11 4.87 -8.73
N PHE A 499 -7.56 5.82 -9.49
CA PHE A 499 -8.21 7.07 -9.87
C PHE A 499 -9.50 6.82 -10.69
N VAL A 500 -9.44 5.96 -11.69
CA VAL A 500 -10.61 5.62 -12.54
C VAL A 500 -11.70 4.91 -11.75
N MET A 501 -11.33 4.02 -10.83
CA MET A 501 -12.26 3.14 -10.11
C MET A 501 -12.84 3.75 -8.83
N ASP A 502 -12.32 4.89 -8.34
CA ASP A 502 -12.71 5.46 -7.04
C ASP A 502 -14.22 5.71 -6.92
N LYS A 503 -14.84 6.30 -7.94
CA LYS A 503 -16.28 6.59 -7.95
C LYS A 503 -17.15 5.33 -7.83
N LEU A 504 -16.74 4.22 -8.46
CA LEU A 504 -17.46 2.94 -8.39
C LEU A 504 -17.33 2.31 -7.01
N LEU A 505 -16.12 2.26 -6.49
CA LEU A 505 -15.83 1.63 -5.21
C LEU A 505 -16.45 2.39 -4.03
N ARG A 506 -16.53 3.70 -4.09
CA ARG A 506 -17.24 4.50 -3.07
C ARG A 506 -18.70 4.13 -2.91
N LYS A 507 -19.39 3.74 -4.00
CA LYS A 507 -20.79 3.30 -3.91
C LYS A 507 -20.96 2.10 -2.98
N ILE A 508 -19.97 1.24 -2.90
CA ILE A 508 -19.95 0.09 -1.99
C ILE A 508 -19.19 0.36 -0.68
N GLY A 509 -18.72 1.59 -0.47
CA GLY A 509 -18.08 2.04 0.77
C GLY A 509 -16.57 1.82 0.84
N LEU A 510 -15.88 1.65 -0.29
CA LEU A 510 -14.44 1.47 -0.40
C LEU A 510 -13.78 2.65 -1.12
N SER A 511 -12.50 2.90 -0.86
CA SER A 511 -11.68 3.83 -1.63
C SER A 511 -11.17 3.22 -2.94
N GLY A 512 -10.78 4.06 -3.90
CA GLY A 512 -10.25 3.63 -5.19
C GLY A 512 -9.02 2.71 -5.09
N LYS A 513 -8.18 2.90 -4.08
CA LYS A 513 -7.00 2.05 -3.82
C LYS A 513 -7.36 0.59 -3.54
N SER A 514 -8.57 0.31 -3.03
CA SER A 514 -9.03 -1.06 -2.74
C SER A 514 -9.17 -1.93 -3.99
N ILE A 515 -9.22 -1.34 -5.20
CA ILE A 515 -9.27 -2.12 -6.45
C ILE A 515 -8.05 -3.02 -6.62
N VAL A 516 -6.86 -2.58 -6.16
CA VAL A 516 -5.60 -3.31 -6.34
C VAL A 516 -5.61 -4.66 -5.64
N PRO A 517 -5.84 -4.75 -4.32
CA PRO A 517 -6.00 -6.04 -3.65
C PRO A 517 -7.12 -6.91 -4.25
N MET A 518 -8.25 -6.30 -4.64
CA MET A 518 -9.35 -7.04 -5.24
C MET A 518 -8.97 -7.68 -6.59
N LEU A 519 -8.21 -6.97 -7.43
CA LEU A 519 -7.69 -7.50 -8.69
C LEU A 519 -6.70 -8.64 -8.48
N ILE A 520 -5.78 -8.48 -7.52
CA ILE A 520 -4.86 -9.55 -7.13
C ILE A 520 -5.64 -10.80 -6.67
N GLY A 521 -6.81 -10.61 -6.05
CA GLY A 521 -7.72 -11.66 -5.59
C GLY A 521 -8.21 -12.60 -6.71
N PHE A 522 -8.31 -12.12 -7.95
CA PHE A 522 -8.59 -12.99 -9.11
C PHE A 522 -7.43 -13.94 -9.43
N GLY A 523 -6.22 -13.59 -9.08
CA GLY A 523 -5.08 -14.48 -9.17
C GLY A 523 -4.97 -15.40 -7.95
N CYS A 524 -4.79 -14.82 -6.77
CA CYS A 524 -4.66 -15.54 -5.50
C CYS A 524 -5.08 -14.68 -4.31
N THR A 525 -5.88 -15.23 -3.41
CA THR A 525 -6.36 -14.53 -2.20
C THR A 525 -5.24 -14.21 -1.22
N VAL A 526 -4.19 -15.03 -1.11
CA VAL A 526 -3.08 -14.83 -0.16
C VAL A 526 -2.35 -13.51 -0.41
N PRO A 527 -1.77 -13.27 -1.61
CA PRO A 527 -1.13 -12.00 -1.90
C PRO A 527 -2.10 -10.82 -1.90
N ALA A 528 -3.36 -11.05 -2.26
CA ALA A 528 -4.38 -10.02 -2.23
C ALA A 528 -4.63 -9.49 -0.80
N VAL A 529 -4.75 -10.39 0.17
CA VAL A 529 -4.87 -10.02 1.59
C VAL A 529 -3.63 -9.26 2.07
N MET A 530 -2.44 -9.70 1.67
CA MET A 530 -1.19 -9.00 2.02
C MET A 530 -1.08 -7.61 1.39
N ALA A 531 -1.55 -7.46 0.15
CA ALA A 531 -1.54 -6.17 -0.55
C ALA A 531 -2.46 -5.12 0.11
N THR A 532 -3.42 -5.54 0.94
CA THR A 532 -4.27 -4.57 1.66
C THR A 532 -3.52 -3.70 2.68
N ARG A 533 -2.27 -4.03 3.00
CA ARG A 533 -1.40 -3.22 3.86
C ARG A 533 -1.10 -1.84 3.28
N THR A 534 -1.19 -1.68 1.97
CA THR A 534 -1.01 -0.38 1.29
C THR A 534 -2.23 0.54 1.41
N LEU A 535 -3.31 0.08 2.04
CA LEU A 535 -4.51 0.88 2.25
C LEU A 535 -4.38 1.75 3.51
N PRO A 536 -4.59 3.08 3.40
CA PRO A 536 -4.34 4.02 4.50
C PRO A 536 -5.37 3.89 5.64
N SER A 537 -6.55 3.31 5.38
CA SER A 537 -7.62 3.16 6.35
C SER A 537 -7.74 1.73 6.85
N GLU A 538 -7.72 1.55 8.16
CA GLU A 538 -7.96 0.24 8.79
C GLU A 538 -9.34 -0.31 8.43
N ARG A 539 -10.35 0.57 8.34
CA ARG A 539 -11.71 0.23 7.91
C ARG A 539 -11.73 -0.32 6.49
N ASP A 540 -11.16 0.40 5.53
CA ASP A 540 -11.11 -0.01 4.12
C ASP A 540 -10.27 -1.27 3.95
N ARG A 541 -9.19 -1.39 4.72
CA ARG A 541 -8.34 -2.59 4.77
C ARG A 541 -9.12 -3.81 5.22
N LYS A 542 -9.78 -3.75 6.39
CA LYS A 542 -10.59 -4.86 6.91
C LYS A 542 -11.71 -5.24 5.94
N MET A 543 -12.43 -4.26 5.43
CA MET A 543 -13.51 -4.50 4.48
C MET A 543 -13.00 -5.14 3.18
N THR A 544 -11.87 -4.70 2.64
CA THR A 544 -11.26 -5.28 1.44
C THR A 544 -10.80 -6.71 1.69
N ILE A 545 -10.18 -7.02 2.84
CA ILE A 545 -9.80 -8.39 3.22
C ILE A 545 -11.02 -9.31 3.23
N LEU A 546 -12.15 -8.86 3.78
CA LEU A 546 -13.38 -9.64 3.87
C LEU A 546 -14.04 -9.89 2.50
N LEU A 547 -13.83 -8.99 1.53
CA LEU A 547 -14.39 -9.08 0.18
C LEU A 547 -13.51 -9.88 -0.78
N THR A 548 -12.19 -9.87 -0.60
CA THR A 548 -11.24 -10.52 -1.49
C THR A 548 -11.54 -12.01 -1.76
N PRO A 549 -11.97 -12.86 -0.81
CA PRO A 549 -12.25 -14.26 -1.09
C PRO A 549 -13.47 -14.52 -1.98
N TYR A 550 -14.34 -13.54 -2.22
CA TYR A 550 -15.44 -13.66 -3.19
C TYR A 550 -14.95 -13.60 -4.64
N MET A 551 -13.72 -13.09 -4.86
CA MET A 551 -13.09 -13.10 -6.18
C MET A 551 -12.69 -14.53 -6.56
N SER A 552 -12.92 -14.88 -7.82
CA SER A 552 -12.54 -16.22 -8.33
C SER A 552 -11.03 -16.32 -8.53
N CYS A 553 -10.32 -16.95 -7.60
CA CYS A 553 -8.88 -17.20 -7.77
C CYS A 553 -8.60 -18.33 -8.77
N SER A 554 -7.36 -18.39 -9.27
CA SER A 554 -6.90 -19.39 -10.25
C SER A 554 -7.09 -20.83 -9.81
N ALA A 555 -6.96 -21.14 -8.52
CA ALA A 555 -7.14 -22.49 -7.98
C ALA A 555 -8.60 -23.01 -8.07
N LYS A 556 -9.57 -22.13 -8.34
CA LYS A 556 -10.97 -22.54 -8.59
C LYS A 556 -11.22 -22.92 -10.05
N LEU A 557 -10.34 -22.50 -10.97
CA LEU A 557 -10.51 -22.77 -12.41
C LEU A 557 -10.59 -24.26 -12.77
N PRO A 558 -9.76 -25.16 -12.22
CA PRO A 558 -9.89 -26.59 -12.50
C PRO A 558 -11.27 -27.15 -12.16
N ILE A 559 -11.88 -26.69 -11.04
CA ILE A 559 -13.23 -27.09 -10.66
C ILE A 559 -14.23 -26.64 -11.72
N TYR A 560 -14.15 -25.39 -12.16
CA TYR A 560 -15.06 -24.85 -13.18
C TYR A 560 -14.88 -25.60 -14.51
N ALA A 561 -13.64 -25.78 -14.95
CA ALA A 561 -13.36 -26.48 -16.20
C ALA A 561 -13.89 -27.92 -16.20
N PHE A 562 -13.67 -28.65 -15.12
CA PHE A 562 -14.15 -30.04 -14.97
C PHE A 562 -15.69 -30.12 -15.04
N PHE A 563 -16.40 -29.38 -14.19
CA PHE A 563 -17.86 -29.45 -14.13
C PHE A 563 -18.51 -28.86 -15.39
N VAL A 564 -17.96 -27.81 -15.95
CA VAL A 564 -18.48 -27.19 -17.18
C VAL A 564 -18.32 -28.13 -18.39
N SER A 565 -17.17 -28.77 -18.53
CA SER A 565 -16.94 -29.73 -19.60
C SER A 565 -17.82 -30.99 -19.47
N ALA A 566 -18.03 -31.46 -18.24
CA ALA A 566 -18.78 -32.69 -17.95
C ALA A 566 -20.31 -32.48 -18.04
N PHE A 567 -20.85 -31.39 -17.59
CA PHE A 567 -22.29 -31.18 -17.43
C PHE A 567 -22.92 -30.13 -18.37
N PHE A 568 -22.09 -29.26 -18.99
CA PHE A 568 -22.57 -28.16 -19.83
C PHE A 568 -21.84 -28.07 -21.18
N PRO A 569 -21.84 -29.12 -22.01
CA PRO A 569 -21.12 -29.10 -23.27
C PRO A 569 -21.65 -27.99 -24.20
N GLY A 570 -20.75 -27.28 -24.86
CA GLY A 570 -21.05 -26.18 -25.78
C GLY A 570 -21.35 -24.80 -25.16
N LYS A 571 -21.57 -24.70 -23.84
CA LYS A 571 -21.83 -23.45 -23.13
C LYS A 571 -20.70 -23.06 -22.14
N GLY A 572 -19.55 -23.71 -22.22
CA GLY A 572 -18.48 -23.61 -21.24
C GLY A 572 -17.99 -22.19 -20.94
N GLY A 573 -17.68 -21.43 -21.99
CA GLY A 573 -17.21 -20.06 -21.83
C GLY A 573 -18.22 -19.13 -21.17
N LEU A 574 -19.49 -19.28 -21.50
CA LEU A 574 -20.58 -18.44 -20.97
C LEU A 574 -20.81 -18.73 -19.47
N ILE A 575 -20.78 -20.01 -19.06
CA ILE A 575 -20.95 -20.40 -17.66
C ILE A 575 -19.74 -19.95 -16.82
N MET A 576 -18.52 -20.14 -17.33
CA MET A 576 -17.33 -19.64 -16.65
C MET A 576 -17.37 -18.13 -16.46
N ALA A 577 -17.69 -17.36 -17.49
CA ALA A 577 -17.88 -15.91 -17.37
C ALA A 577 -18.99 -15.60 -16.37
N GLY A 578 -20.13 -16.31 -16.42
CA GLY A 578 -21.23 -16.16 -15.47
C GLY A 578 -20.83 -16.36 -14.02
N LEU A 579 -19.97 -17.35 -13.72
CA LEU A 579 -19.44 -17.61 -12.39
C LEU A 579 -18.55 -16.44 -11.89
N TYR A 580 -17.71 -15.88 -12.74
CA TYR A 580 -16.92 -14.70 -12.40
C TYR A 580 -17.81 -13.50 -12.07
N PHE A 581 -18.80 -13.21 -12.93
CA PHE A 581 -19.76 -12.13 -12.69
C PHE A 581 -20.60 -12.37 -11.44
N LEU A 582 -21.00 -13.62 -11.17
CA LEU A 582 -21.75 -13.97 -9.96
C LEU A 582 -20.92 -13.73 -8.69
N GLY A 583 -19.64 -14.08 -8.70
CA GLY A 583 -18.74 -13.81 -7.59
C GLY A 583 -18.62 -12.30 -7.29
N ILE A 584 -18.45 -11.49 -8.34
CA ILE A 584 -18.40 -10.03 -8.22
C ILE A 584 -19.74 -9.48 -7.69
N ALA A 585 -20.87 -9.92 -8.23
CA ALA A 585 -22.20 -9.46 -7.83
C ALA A 585 -22.48 -9.77 -6.35
N ILE A 586 -22.18 -10.98 -5.91
CA ILE A 586 -22.33 -11.38 -4.50
C ILE A 586 -21.36 -10.59 -3.62
N GLY A 587 -20.12 -10.38 -4.08
CA GLY A 587 -19.15 -9.52 -3.39
C GLY A 587 -19.67 -8.09 -3.19
N ILE A 588 -20.32 -7.51 -4.20
CA ILE A 588 -20.97 -6.18 -4.11
C ILE A 588 -22.12 -6.19 -3.09
N ILE A 589 -22.99 -7.21 -3.13
CA ILE A 589 -24.09 -7.34 -2.17
C ILE A 589 -23.55 -7.44 -0.74
N VAL A 590 -22.57 -8.28 -0.51
CA VAL A 590 -21.92 -8.46 0.79
C VAL A 590 -21.23 -7.16 1.23
N ALA A 591 -20.59 -6.42 0.31
CA ALA A 591 -20.00 -5.12 0.60
C ALA A 591 -21.04 -4.11 1.09
N MET A 592 -22.22 -4.06 0.45
CA MET A 592 -23.33 -3.19 0.89
C MET A 592 -23.85 -3.58 2.27
N VAL A 593 -23.93 -4.88 2.56
CA VAL A 593 -24.30 -5.38 3.89
C VAL A 593 -23.26 -4.97 4.94
N TYR A 594 -21.96 -5.17 4.64
CA TYR A 594 -20.89 -4.78 5.56
C TYR A 594 -20.85 -3.27 5.80
N ARG A 595 -21.05 -2.46 4.77
CA ARG A 595 -21.15 -1.00 4.90
C ARG A 595 -22.28 -0.57 5.83
N SER A 596 -23.43 -1.23 5.77
CA SER A 596 -24.61 -0.86 6.58
C SER A 596 -24.54 -1.38 8.02
N THR A 597 -23.81 -2.47 8.27
CA THR A 597 -23.78 -3.17 9.56
C THR A 597 -22.47 -2.98 10.33
N LEU A 598 -21.36 -3.48 9.77
CA LEU A 598 -20.06 -3.60 10.46
C LEU A 598 -19.16 -2.36 10.28
N PHE A 599 -19.19 -1.74 9.11
CA PHE A 599 -18.28 -0.66 8.74
C PHE A 599 -19.05 0.61 8.37
N LYS A 600 -19.79 1.16 9.35
CA LYS A 600 -20.50 2.43 9.20
C LYS A 600 -19.51 3.58 9.00
N GLY A 601 -19.88 4.58 8.18
CA GLY A 601 -19.06 5.75 7.88
C GLY A 601 -18.73 5.88 6.40
N ASN A 602 -18.10 6.98 6.02
CA ASN A 602 -17.67 7.26 4.66
C ASN A 602 -16.30 6.64 4.37
N ALA A 603 -16.04 6.33 3.10
CA ALA A 603 -14.70 5.95 2.67
C ALA A 603 -13.74 7.13 2.90
N VAL A 604 -12.51 6.82 3.33
CA VAL A 604 -11.48 7.84 3.56
C VAL A 604 -11.33 8.71 2.30
N PRO A 605 -11.17 10.03 2.46
CA PRO A 605 -10.93 10.93 1.34
C PRO A 605 -9.77 10.44 0.48
N PHE A 606 -9.95 10.59 -0.83
CA PHE A 606 -8.98 10.12 -1.80
C PHE A 606 -8.20 11.31 -2.31
N VAL A 607 -7.11 11.61 -1.65
CA VAL A 607 -6.13 12.55 -2.15
C VAL A 607 -4.97 11.72 -2.67
N MET A 608 -4.70 11.80 -3.96
CA MET A 608 -3.65 11.02 -4.60
C MET A 608 -2.92 11.85 -5.64
N GLU A 609 -1.63 11.71 -5.68
CA GLU A 609 -0.81 12.15 -6.80
C GLU A 609 -0.76 11.07 -7.87
N LEU A 610 -0.73 11.50 -9.12
CA LEU A 610 -0.46 10.62 -10.25
C LEU A 610 1.03 10.74 -10.63
N PRO A 611 1.89 9.79 -10.21
CA PRO A 611 3.31 9.83 -10.50
C PRO A 611 3.56 9.72 -12.00
N ASN A 612 4.64 10.32 -12.52
CA ASN A 612 5.04 10.13 -13.91
C ASN A 612 5.29 8.66 -14.22
N TYR A 613 4.97 8.24 -15.47
CA TYR A 613 5.27 6.87 -15.90
C TYR A 613 6.79 6.66 -15.98
N ARG A 614 7.25 5.66 -15.23
CA ARG A 614 8.67 5.25 -15.20
C ARG A 614 8.79 3.76 -15.50
N LEU A 615 9.90 3.38 -16.11
CA LEU A 615 10.24 1.96 -16.25
C LEU A 615 10.87 1.48 -14.94
N PRO A 616 10.35 0.39 -14.35
CA PRO A 616 10.91 -0.13 -13.10
C PRO A 616 12.33 -0.67 -13.31
N GLY A 617 13.19 -0.48 -12.31
CA GLY A 617 14.53 -1.00 -12.30
C GLY A 617 14.55 -2.53 -12.18
N ALA A 618 15.18 -3.24 -13.11
CA ALA A 618 15.22 -4.71 -13.13
C ALA A 618 15.74 -5.32 -11.82
N LYS A 619 16.71 -4.68 -11.17
CA LYS A 619 17.27 -5.12 -9.88
C LYS A 619 16.23 -5.06 -8.76
N ASN A 620 15.47 -3.98 -8.68
CA ASN A 620 14.43 -3.78 -7.65
C ASN A 620 13.29 -4.79 -7.83
N VAL A 621 12.82 -4.98 -9.08
CA VAL A 621 11.81 -5.99 -9.40
C VAL A 621 12.32 -7.39 -9.02
N GLY A 622 13.56 -7.74 -9.36
CA GLY A 622 14.14 -9.04 -9.00
C GLY A 622 14.22 -9.27 -7.49
N GLN A 623 14.60 -8.27 -6.71
CA GLN A 623 14.63 -8.35 -5.24
C GLN A 623 13.22 -8.54 -4.66
N LEU A 624 12.26 -7.75 -5.12
CA LEU A 624 10.86 -7.86 -4.67
C LEU A 624 10.27 -9.24 -4.98
N LEU A 625 10.54 -9.77 -6.18
CA LEU A 625 10.09 -11.13 -6.56
C LEU A 625 10.71 -12.18 -5.67
N TRP A 626 12.00 -12.07 -5.35
CA TRP A 626 12.68 -13.01 -4.44
C TRP A 626 12.10 -12.96 -3.02
N GLU A 627 11.84 -11.78 -2.48
CA GLU A 627 11.20 -11.60 -1.17
C GLU A 627 9.82 -12.24 -1.12
N LYS A 628 8.98 -11.98 -2.14
CA LYS A 628 7.64 -12.57 -2.25
C LYS A 628 7.67 -14.10 -2.43
N ALA A 629 8.61 -14.60 -3.24
CA ALA A 629 8.81 -16.05 -3.40
C ALA A 629 9.26 -16.71 -2.10
N LYS A 630 10.21 -16.12 -1.37
CA LYS A 630 10.68 -16.59 -0.08
C LYS A 630 9.58 -16.61 0.97
N ASP A 631 8.79 -15.55 1.07
CA ASP A 631 7.64 -15.46 1.97
C ASP A 631 6.59 -16.54 1.68
N PHE A 632 6.32 -16.78 0.39
CA PHE A 632 5.40 -17.85 -0.01
C PHE A 632 5.93 -19.21 0.36
N LEU A 633 7.20 -19.50 0.07
CA LEU A 633 7.86 -20.76 0.41
C LEU A 633 7.83 -21.03 1.92
N GLN A 634 8.18 -20.05 2.75
CA GLN A 634 8.14 -20.21 4.20
C GLN A 634 6.73 -20.53 4.71
N LYS A 635 5.70 -19.88 4.18
CA LYS A 635 4.29 -20.15 4.55
C LYS A 635 3.82 -21.51 4.03
N ALA A 636 4.24 -21.89 2.81
CA ALA A 636 3.93 -23.19 2.23
C ALA A 636 4.49 -24.32 3.09
N PHE A 637 5.76 -24.23 3.48
CA PHE A 637 6.40 -25.26 4.30
C PHE A 637 5.88 -25.32 5.74
N THR A 638 5.40 -24.21 6.34
CA THR A 638 4.93 -24.24 7.73
C THR A 638 3.48 -24.64 7.86
N VAL A 639 2.57 -23.95 7.18
CA VAL A 639 1.13 -24.12 7.37
C VAL A 639 0.58 -25.26 6.50
N ILE A 640 0.95 -25.27 5.21
CA ILE A 640 0.37 -26.20 4.26
C ILE A 640 0.94 -27.59 4.48
N PHE A 641 2.24 -27.71 4.74
CA PHE A 641 2.88 -28.99 5.08
C PHE A 641 2.22 -29.68 6.27
N LEU A 642 2.02 -28.96 7.38
CA LEU A 642 1.36 -29.53 8.55
C LEU A 642 -0.07 -29.96 8.25
N ALA A 643 -0.77 -29.13 7.49
CA ALA A 643 -2.16 -29.39 7.14
C ALA A 643 -2.30 -30.59 6.17
N THR A 644 -1.37 -30.78 5.21
CA THR A 644 -1.38 -31.97 4.32
C THR A 644 -1.13 -33.26 5.09
N ILE A 645 -0.25 -33.25 6.07
CA ILE A 645 -0.04 -34.43 6.95
C ILE A 645 -1.32 -34.73 7.75
N CYS A 646 -2.00 -33.71 8.28
CA CYS A 646 -3.26 -33.90 9.00
C CYS A 646 -4.34 -34.52 8.10
N ILE A 647 -4.51 -34.04 6.87
CA ILE A 647 -5.48 -34.58 5.93
C ILE A 647 -5.11 -36.00 5.49
N TRP A 648 -3.83 -36.23 5.16
CA TRP A 648 -3.37 -37.57 4.86
C TRP A 648 -3.71 -38.56 6.00
N PHE A 649 -3.46 -38.18 7.26
CA PHE A 649 -3.80 -38.98 8.43
C PHE A 649 -5.32 -39.25 8.48
N LEU A 650 -6.16 -38.24 8.33
CA LEU A 650 -7.62 -38.36 8.34
C LEU A 650 -8.17 -39.24 7.19
N GLN A 651 -7.49 -39.27 6.05
CA GLN A 651 -7.86 -40.09 4.88
C GLN A 651 -7.36 -41.51 4.98
N SER A 652 -6.22 -41.73 5.63
CA SER A 652 -5.53 -43.04 5.63
C SER A 652 -5.90 -43.92 6.82
N PHE A 653 -6.53 -43.36 7.87
CA PHE A 653 -6.84 -44.10 9.09
C PHE A 653 -8.33 -44.10 9.41
N ASP A 654 -8.80 -45.23 10.01
CA ASP A 654 -10.13 -45.35 10.59
C ASP A 654 -10.19 -44.81 12.03
N MET A 655 -11.38 -44.88 12.68
CA MET A 655 -11.55 -44.45 14.08
C MET A 655 -10.79 -45.30 15.10
N HIS A 656 -10.29 -46.46 14.69
CA HIS A 656 -9.49 -47.40 15.51
C HIS A 656 -7.98 -47.29 15.21
N LEU A 657 -7.58 -46.27 14.42
CA LEU A 657 -6.20 -46.02 13.99
C LEU A 657 -5.60 -47.15 13.13
N ASN A 658 -6.40 -47.94 12.45
CA ASN A 658 -5.93 -48.90 11.44
C ASN A 658 -5.87 -48.21 10.07
N MET A 659 -4.88 -48.59 9.26
CA MET A 659 -4.76 -48.08 7.91
C MET A 659 -5.90 -48.63 7.03
N VAL A 660 -6.66 -47.74 6.43
CA VAL A 660 -7.87 -48.07 5.67
C VAL A 660 -7.53 -48.53 4.27
N LYS A 661 -8.19 -49.54 3.79
CA LYS A 661 -8.09 -50.00 2.41
C LYS A 661 -9.13 -49.33 1.51
N ASP A 662 -10.27 -48.94 2.09
CA ASP A 662 -11.36 -48.26 1.41
C ASP A 662 -11.58 -46.88 2.03
N SER A 663 -11.59 -45.81 1.21
CA SER A 663 -11.74 -44.44 1.65
C SER A 663 -13.05 -44.18 2.43
N GLN A 664 -14.04 -45.06 2.32
CA GLN A 664 -15.33 -44.95 3.01
C GLN A 664 -15.19 -45.12 4.53
N ASP A 665 -14.24 -45.94 4.97
CA ASP A 665 -14.01 -46.25 6.39
C ASP A 665 -13.09 -45.23 7.07
N SER A 666 -12.62 -44.22 6.34
CA SER A 666 -11.69 -43.21 6.88
C SER A 666 -12.37 -42.26 7.87
N ILE A 667 -11.56 -41.71 8.78
CA ILE A 667 -12.00 -40.66 9.73
C ILE A 667 -12.60 -39.48 8.96
N LEU A 668 -11.99 -39.11 7.83
CA LEU A 668 -12.46 -37.99 6.99
C LEU A 668 -13.85 -38.28 6.41
N ALA A 669 -14.12 -39.51 5.96
CA ALA A 669 -15.45 -39.89 5.49
C ALA A 669 -16.51 -39.87 6.60
N ALA A 670 -16.15 -40.27 7.82
CA ALA A 670 -17.03 -40.16 8.99
C ALA A 670 -17.38 -38.72 9.31
N ILE A 671 -16.38 -37.79 9.31
CA ILE A 671 -16.61 -36.35 9.49
C ILE A 671 -17.49 -35.80 8.37
N ALA A 672 -17.22 -36.15 7.13
CA ALA A 672 -18.02 -35.75 5.97
C ALA A 672 -19.46 -36.22 6.06
N GLY A 673 -19.69 -37.44 6.59
CA GLY A 673 -21.02 -37.99 6.87
C GLY A 673 -21.88 -37.12 7.78
N LEU A 674 -21.28 -36.46 8.76
CA LEU A 674 -21.98 -35.50 9.64
C LEU A 674 -22.47 -34.26 8.90
N LEU A 675 -21.84 -33.90 7.79
CA LEU A 675 -22.22 -32.73 6.98
C LEU A 675 -23.29 -33.04 5.94
N VAL A 676 -23.50 -34.29 5.60
CA VAL A 676 -24.49 -34.75 4.60
C VAL A 676 -25.88 -34.14 4.81
N PRO A 677 -26.46 -34.08 6.04
CA PRO A 677 -27.78 -33.49 6.24
C PRO A 677 -27.85 -32.02 5.86
N ILE A 678 -26.72 -31.25 6.08
CA ILE A 678 -26.64 -29.82 5.77
C ILE A 678 -26.60 -29.62 4.24
N PHE A 679 -25.97 -30.52 3.50
CA PHE A 679 -25.81 -30.39 2.05
C PHE A 679 -26.95 -31.09 1.25
N LYS A 680 -27.79 -31.90 1.89
CA LYS A 680 -28.94 -32.55 1.26
C LYS A 680 -29.92 -31.57 0.57
N PRO A 681 -30.28 -30.41 1.14
CA PRO A 681 -31.14 -29.42 0.47
C PRO A 681 -30.54 -28.80 -0.80
N LEU A 682 -29.22 -28.89 -0.97
CA LEU A 682 -28.51 -28.40 -2.16
C LEU A 682 -28.42 -29.45 -3.27
N GLY A 683 -28.97 -30.67 -3.07
CA GLY A 683 -28.77 -31.81 -3.93
C GLY A 683 -27.38 -32.45 -3.83
N LEU A 684 -26.62 -32.11 -2.78
CA LEU A 684 -25.22 -32.50 -2.55
C LEU A 684 -25.09 -33.46 -1.34
N GLY A 685 -26.14 -34.24 -1.06
CA GLY A 685 -26.23 -35.10 0.12
C GLY A 685 -25.46 -36.45 0.00
N ASP A 686 -24.26 -36.42 -0.59
CA ASP A 686 -23.36 -37.56 -0.70
C ASP A 686 -22.08 -37.30 0.11
N TRP A 687 -21.66 -38.27 0.94
CA TRP A 687 -20.47 -38.15 1.76
C TRP A 687 -19.20 -37.91 0.92
N ARG A 688 -19.12 -38.45 -0.31
CA ARG A 688 -18.00 -38.28 -1.24
C ARG A 688 -17.87 -36.84 -1.68
N ILE A 689 -18.98 -36.14 -1.93
CA ILE A 689 -19.00 -34.72 -2.25
C ILE A 689 -18.55 -33.90 -1.02
N CYS A 690 -19.07 -34.23 0.16
CA CYS A 690 -18.67 -33.53 1.40
C CYS A 690 -17.18 -33.74 1.70
N THR A 691 -16.64 -34.94 1.51
CA THR A 691 -15.20 -35.23 1.63
C THR A 691 -14.37 -34.39 0.67
N SER A 692 -14.78 -34.27 -0.59
CA SER A 692 -14.08 -33.47 -1.58
C SER A 692 -14.09 -31.97 -1.22
N LEU A 693 -15.19 -31.45 -0.67
CA LEU A 693 -15.28 -30.05 -0.22
C LEU A 693 -14.41 -29.78 1.00
N ILE A 694 -14.27 -30.72 1.93
CA ILE A 694 -13.34 -30.63 3.06
C ILE A 694 -11.90 -30.60 2.55
N SER A 695 -11.53 -31.53 1.65
CA SER A 695 -10.20 -31.52 1.02
C SER A 695 -9.92 -30.21 0.29
N GLY A 696 -10.93 -29.62 -0.35
CA GLY A 696 -10.84 -28.34 -1.01
C GLY A 696 -10.65 -27.11 -0.09
N ILE A 697 -10.77 -27.24 1.23
CA ILE A 697 -10.34 -26.19 2.17
C ILE A 697 -8.82 -26.12 2.23
N MET A 698 -8.14 -27.23 2.03
CA MET A 698 -6.68 -27.28 1.95
C MET A 698 -6.18 -26.61 0.68
N ALA A 699 -6.57 -27.17 -0.45
CA ALA A 699 -6.23 -26.72 -1.78
C ALA A 699 -7.46 -26.89 -2.68
N LYS A 700 -7.90 -25.82 -3.33
CA LYS A 700 -9.16 -25.83 -4.09
C LYS A 700 -9.17 -26.85 -5.24
N GLU A 701 -8.05 -27.03 -5.88
CA GLU A 701 -7.85 -28.01 -6.96
C GLU A 701 -8.07 -29.46 -6.50
N SER A 702 -7.83 -29.77 -5.23
CA SER A 702 -8.02 -31.11 -4.67
C SER A 702 -9.49 -31.58 -4.69
N VAL A 703 -10.45 -30.67 -4.86
CA VAL A 703 -11.87 -31.04 -5.00
C VAL A 703 -12.08 -31.98 -6.17
N VAL A 704 -11.52 -31.69 -7.33
CA VAL A 704 -11.70 -32.48 -8.55
C VAL A 704 -11.02 -33.83 -8.41
N SER A 705 -9.75 -33.85 -8.01
CA SER A 705 -8.99 -35.10 -7.84
C SER A 705 -9.66 -36.03 -6.83
N THR A 706 -10.14 -35.51 -5.71
CA THR A 706 -10.86 -36.29 -4.70
C THR A 706 -12.18 -36.86 -5.25
N LEU A 707 -12.93 -36.05 -6.02
CA LEU A 707 -14.16 -36.52 -6.66
C LEU A 707 -13.89 -37.62 -7.68
N GLU A 708 -12.90 -37.48 -8.54
CA GLU A 708 -12.53 -38.47 -9.54
C GLU A 708 -12.13 -39.81 -8.89
N ILE A 709 -11.35 -39.77 -7.81
CA ILE A 709 -10.94 -40.94 -7.05
C ILE A 709 -12.17 -41.61 -6.40
N LEU A 710 -12.98 -40.86 -5.66
CA LEU A 710 -14.09 -41.38 -4.88
C LEU A 710 -15.26 -41.90 -5.74
N PHE A 711 -15.44 -41.38 -6.95
CA PHE A 711 -16.46 -41.81 -7.90
C PHE A 711 -15.92 -42.73 -9.00
N ASN A 712 -14.65 -43.16 -8.92
CA ASN A 712 -14.00 -44.03 -9.91
C ASN A 712 -14.16 -43.48 -11.35
N GLY A 713 -14.03 -42.18 -11.55
CA GLY A 713 -14.18 -41.52 -12.84
C GLY A 713 -15.61 -41.33 -13.34
N SER A 714 -16.64 -41.79 -12.63
CA SER A 714 -18.05 -41.75 -13.07
C SER A 714 -18.86 -40.64 -12.37
N VAL A 715 -18.28 -39.46 -12.17
CA VAL A 715 -18.92 -38.32 -11.49
C VAL A 715 -20.22 -37.90 -12.20
N THR A 716 -20.25 -37.94 -13.53
CA THR A 716 -21.41 -37.55 -14.36
C THR A 716 -22.62 -38.43 -14.20
N ALA A 717 -22.43 -39.70 -13.85
CA ALA A 717 -23.54 -40.65 -13.59
C ALA A 717 -24.16 -40.48 -12.20
N ALA A 718 -23.38 -39.94 -11.25
CA ALA A 718 -23.77 -39.86 -9.85
C ALA A 718 -24.39 -38.50 -9.47
N ILE A 719 -24.06 -37.43 -10.20
CA ILE A 719 -24.46 -36.05 -9.88
C ILE A 719 -25.37 -35.52 -10.99
N THR A 720 -26.53 -34.97 -10.64
CA THR A 720 -27.43 -34.31 -11.60
C THR A 720 -26.88 -32.95 -12.05
N THR A 721 -27.22 -32.49 -13.26
CA THR A 721 -26.81 -31.19 -13.78
C THR A 721 -27.19 -30.06 -12.82
N ARG A 722 -28.35 -30.17 -12.15
CA ARG A 722 -28.78 -29.19 -11.12
C ARG A 722 -27.86 -29.21 -9.90
N ALA A 723 -27.50 -30.38 -9.41
CA ALA A 723 -26.57 -30.52 -8.28
C ALA A 723 -25.17 -30.02 -8.67
N ALA A 724 -24.74 -30.28 -9.92
CA ALA A 724 -23.47 -29.76 -10.44
C ALA A 724 -23.45 -28.24 -10.49
N ALA A 725 -24.53 -27.58 -10.92
CA ALA A 725 -24.64 -26.11 -10.87
C ALA A 725 -24.61 -25.56 -9.44
N SER A 726 -25.31 -26.23 -8.50
CA SER A 726 -25.28 -25.88 -7.08
C SER A 726 -23.87 -26.04 -6.49
N LEU A 727 -23.16 -27.11 -6.83
CA LEU A 727 -21.79 -27.38 -6.39
C LEU A 727 -20.80 -26.34 -6.95
N LEU A 728 -20.95 -25.92 -8.22
CA LEU A 728 -20.14 -24.87 -8.82
C LEU A 728 -20.28 -23.54 -8.04
N VAL A 729 -21.52 -23.14 -7.73
CA VAL A 729 -21.76 -21.90 -6.99
C VAL A 729 -21.27 -22.01 -5.54
N PHE A 730 -21.49 -23.14 -4.90
CA PHE A 730 -20.95 -23.39 -3.57
C PHE A 730 -19.41 -23.33 -3.58
N SER A 731 -18.76 -23.99 -4.53
CA SER A 731 -17.30 -24.02 -4.66
C SER A 731 -16.70 -22.64 -4.99
N LEU A 732 -17.47 -21.78 -5.68
CA LEU A 732 -17.09 -20.39 -5.92
C LEU A 732 -16.97 -19.58 -4.63
N LEU A 733 -17.92 -19.74 -3.70
CA LEU A 733 -18.15 -18.81 -2.59
C LEU A 733 -17.70 -19.33 -1.22
N TYR A 734 -17.59 -20.66 -1.04
CA TYR A 734 -17.29 -21.22 0.28
C TYR A 734 -15.88 -20.89 0.77
N SER A 735 -15.60 -21.22 2.02
CA SER A 735 -14.37 -20.94 2.75
C SER A 735 -13.11 -20.81 1.88
N PRO A 736 -12.27 -19.78 2.08
CA PRO A 736 -10.99 -19.68 1.38
C PRO A 736 -10.07 -20.86 1.77
N CYS A 737 -9.00 -21.07 1.00
CA CYS A 737 -8.01 -22.09 1.31
C CYS A 737 -7.28 -21.77 2.63
N ILE A 738 -6.69 -22.80 3.26
CA ILE A 738 -6.03 -22.65 4.58
C ILE A 738 -4.93 -21.61 4.58
N ALA A 739 -4.21 -21.45 3.47
CA ALA A 739 -3.19 -20.42 3.30
C ALA A 739 -3.80 -19.01 3.35
N ALA A 740 -4.97 -18.80 2.74
CA ALA A 740 -5.69 -17.53 2.80
C ALA A 740 -6.25 -17.27 4.21
N ILE A 741 -6.79 -18.31 4.87
CA ILE A 741 -7.26 -18.20 6.27
C ILE A 741 -6.10 -17.80 7.18
N ALA A 742 -4.93 -18.42 7.02
CA ALA A 742 -3.73 -18.07 7.80
C ALA A 742 -3.28 -16.61 7.54
N SER A 743 -3.38 -16.13 6.30
CA SER A 743 -3.08 -14.74 5.96
C SER A 743 -4.08 -13.77 6.58
N ILE A 744 -5.39 -14.08 6.51
CA ILE A 744 -6.45 -13.29 7.17
C ILE A 744 -6.24 -13.26 8.69
N LYS A 745 -5.89 -14.41 9.30
CA LYS A 745 -5.58 -14.49 10.74
C LYS A 745 -4.41 -13.58 11.12
N ARG A 746 -3.38 -13.51 10.28
CA ARG A 746 -2.21 -12.64 10.52
C ARG A 746 -2.58 -11.15 10.43
N GLU A 747 -3.44 -10.77 9.47
CA GLU A 747 -3.80 -9.37 9.21
C GLU A 747 -4.92 -8.84 10.13
N MET A 748 -5.87 -9.68 10.53
CA MET A 748 -7.07 -9.25 11.27
C MET A 748 -7.24 -9.94 12.62
N GLY A 749 -6.43 -10.97 12.91
CA GLY A 749 -6.53 -11.76 14.13
C GLY A 749 -7.45 -12.97 14.02
N HIS A 750 -7.41 -13.83 15.06
CA HIS A 750 -8.10 -15.13 15.06
C HIS A 750 -9.63 -15.04 14.96
N ARG A 751 -10.23 -14.09 15.69
CA ARG A 751 -11.70 -13.91 15.69
C ARG A 751 -12.26 -13.62 14.32
N TRP A 752 -11.60 -12.74 13.57
CA TRP A 752 -12.00 -12.37 12.21
C TRP A 752 -11.80 -13.51 11.22
N ALA A 753 -10.71 -14.28 11.34
CA ALA A 753 -10.47 -15.43 10.48
C ALA A 753 -11.58 -16.49 10.62
N VAL A 754 -12.01 -16.81 11.84
CA VAL A 754 -13.11 -17.73 12.09
C VAL A 754 -14.42 -17.18 11.55
N MET A 755 -14.71 -15.89 11.80
CA MET A 755 -15.92 -15.24 11.29
C MET A 755 -16.00 -15.29 9.76
N VAL A 756 -14.90 -15.05 9.05
CA VAL A 756 -14.85 -15.12 7.58
C VAL A 756 -15.21 -16.51 7.08
N VAL A 757 -14.65 -17.56 7.68
CA VAL A 757 -14.94 -18.95 7.27
C VAL A 757 -16.42 -19.27 7.43
N ILE A 758 -16.99 -18.96 8.62
CA ILE A 758 -18.40 -19.22 8.89
C ILE A 758 -19.29 -18.43 7.94
N TRP A 759 -19.04 -17.12 7.83
CA TRP A 759 -19.85 -16.23 7.00
C TRP A 759 -19.84 -16.63 5.52
N GLN A 760 -18.67 -16.95 4.99
CA GLN A 760 -18.57 -17.41 3.60
C GLN A 760 -19.26 -18.74 3.35
N CYS A 761 -19.19 -19.70 4.28
CA CYS A 761 -19.94 -20.94 4.18
C CYS A 761 -21.44 -20.69 4.17
N VAL A 762 -21.94 -19.75 5.00
CA VAL A 762 -23.36 -19.38 5.03
C VAL A 762 -23.79 -18.73 3.71
N VAL A 763 -23.02 -17.76 3.21
CA VAL A 763 -23.32 -17.10 1.93
C VAL A 763 -23.29 -18.09 0.77
N ALA A 764 -22.28 -18.98 0.75
CA ALA A 764 -22.15 -20.03 -0.25
C ALA A 764 -23.33 -20.98 -0.24
N TRP A 765 -23.76 -21.40 0.96
CA TRP A 765 -24.92 -22.28 1.13
C TRP A 765 -26.20 -21.63 0.62
N LEU A 766 -26.45 -20.37 1.00
CA LEU A 766 -27.65 -19.62 0.56
C LEU A 766 -27.66 -19.43 -0.97
N ALA A 767 -26.53 -19.03 -1.55
CA ALA A 767 -26.44 -18.83 -2.98
C ALA A 767 -26.62 -20.15 -3.76
N ALA A 768 -25.99 -21.25 -3.30
CA ALA A 768 -26.12 -22.55 -3.89
C ALA A 768 -27.55 -23.10 -3.77
N PHE A 769 -28.22 -22.87 -2.63
CA PHE A 769 -29.63 -23.21 -2.42
C PHE A 769 -30.54 -22.49 -3.40
N VAL A 770 -30.37 -21.19 -3.58
CA VAL A 770 -31.13 -20.40 -4.56
C VAL A 770 -30.96 -20.96 -5.97
N VAL A 771 -29.71 -21.26 -6.37
CA VAL A 771 -29.43 -21.85 -7.68
C VAL A 771 -30.06 -23.25 -7.83
N HIS A 772 -30.01 -24.06 -6.78
CA HIS A 772 -30.66 -25.37 -6.78
C HIS A 772 -32.19 -25.28 -6.96
N MET A 773 -32.82 -24.32 -6.28
CA MET A 773 -34.27 -24.08 -6.39
C MET A 773 -34.67 -23.58 -7.76
N ILE A 774 -33.93 -22.59 -8.32
CA ILE A 774 -34.19 -22.04 -9.66
C ILE A 774 -34.03 -23.12 -10.73
N GLY A 775 -32.97 -23.94 -10.63
CA GLY A 775 -32.76 -25.09 -11.53
C GLY A 775 -33.84 -26.18 -11.40
N GLY A 776 -34.71 -26.09 -10.41
CA GLY A 776 -35.88 -26.94 -10.24
C GLY A 776 -37.16 -26.46 -10.89
N ILE A 777 -37.16 -25.17 -11.23
CA ILE A 777 -38.30 -24.49 -11.88
C ILE A 777 -38.11 -24.45 -13.42
N LEU A 778 -36.87 -24.43 -13.86
CA LEU A 778 -36.46 -24.52 -15.28
C LEU A 778 -36.24 -25.95 -15.69
#